data_3b17290db802db33cca7199eb028ea14
#
_entry.id   3b17290db802db33cca7199eb028ea14
#
_cell.length_a   1.000
_cell.length_b   1.000
_cell.length_c   1.000
_cell.angle_alpha   90.00
_cell.angle_beta   90.00
_cell.angle_gamma   90.00
#
_symmetry.space_group_name_H-M   'P 1'
#
loop_
_entity.id
_entity.type
_entity.pdbx_description
1 polymer ?
#
loop_
_entity_poly.entity_id
_entity_poly.type
_entity_poly.pdbx_seq_one_letter_code
_entity_poly.pdbx_strand_id
1 'polypeptide(L)'
;MTQPEIPEPQHYDVHAAEEKWLPVWDELDPFRADDHSTREKFYALTMFPYPSGDLHMGHAEVTALHDVIARYWRQRGREVLNPIGWDSFGLPAENAAIQRNEHPATFTYANIETQAASFKKFAVSFDWSRRLHTSDPEYYRWTQWLFLRLREQGLAYRKASPVNWCPNDQTVLANEQVVDGHCERCGAEVTKRELTQWYFKITDYAQELLDDLDRLQATWPARVVTAQRNWIGRSEGAHVDFVLGERTITVYTTRPDTLFGATFMVVAADAKLAADLVSDEQRPAYEAYLEQTRMSSDIDRLSSDRPKTGVFLGVHATNPVNGEQMPVWASDYVLADYGTGAIMAVPAHDQRDLDFARTFDLPVRRVVDTGDPDPAESGTATTGDGVYVGSGYLDGVPDKATGIRTTIERLEADGVGRGTVNFRLRDWLLSRQRFWGCPIPIVHCPVDGEVAVPYDQLPVVLPELSGADLKPKGVSPLAAASDWVDVACPTCGGPAKRDSDTMDTFVDSSWYFLRYCSPHDDTAPFDVEATNHWMPADLYVGGVEHAVLHLLYSRFFTKALRDMGLLEVGEPFAAQLNQGVVINQGRKMSKSLGNGVNLGAQLEEFGVDAVRLTLVFAGPPEDDIDWADVSPAGSLRFLQRAWRLSGDVTSAPGAAAAEGDLALRRITHRTLHEAADLVESFRFNVMVARVMELVNATRKAIDSGVGGADPAVREAAELVAIMLSLVAPYTAEEMWDRLGHQPTVALAGWPEVDESLLVEESVTAVVQVQGKVRARLEVAPDISDADLEAAAMADEAVQRSIGDLTVRKVIVRAPKLVNFVVG
;
A
#
# COMPACT_ATOMS: atom_id res chain seq x y z
N MET A 1 -17.24 47.52 -49.89
CA MET A 1 -17.30 46.08 -49.49
C MET A 1 -16.24 45.90 -48.41
N THR A 2 -16.64 45.95 -47.20
CA THR A 2 -15.82 45.63 -46.01
C THR A 2 -15.59 44.13 -46.06
N GLN A 3 -14.34 43.67 -46.06
CA GLN A 3 -14.01 42.25 -45.89
C GLN A 3 -14.61 41.79 -44.54
N PRO A 4 -15.24 40.60 -44.49
CA PRO A 4 -15.66 40.07 -43.20
C PRO A 4 -14.40 39.91 -42.31
N GLU A 5 -14.46 40.52 -41.14
CA GLU A 5 -13.49 40.24 -40.07
C GLU A 5 -13.47 38.75 -39.82
N ILE A 6 -12.33 38.09 -40.10
CA ILE A 6 -12.10 36.74 -39.65
C ILE A 6 -12.06 36.83 -38.10
N PRO A 7 -12.96 36.18 -37.36
CA PRO A 7 -12.88 36.24 -35.92
C PRO A 7 -11.50 35.69 -35.49
N GLU A 8 -10.86 36.41 -34.60
CA GLU A 8 -9.62 35.90 -33.97
C GLU A 8 -9.87 34.49 -33.43
N PRO A 9 -8.93 33.54 -33.67
CA PRO A 9 -9.11 32.20 -33.16
C PRO A 9 -9.30 32.27 -31.63
N GLN A 10 -10.46 31.87 -31.14
CA GLN A 10 -10.75 31.83 -29.70
C GLN A 10 -9.63 31.04 -29.01
N HIS A 11 -8.96 31.68 -28.06
CA HIS A 11 -7.91 31.06 -27.28
C HIS A 11 -8.54 30.43 -26.03
N TYR A 12 -8.26 29.16 -25.75
CA TYR A 12 -8.69 28.50 -24.52
C TYR A 12 -7.85 29.03 -23.34
N ASP A 13 -8.49 29.72 -22.43
CA ASP A 13 -7.91 30.23 -21.21
C ASP A 13 -8.23 29.24 -20.04
N VAL A 14 -7.21 28.51 -19.63
CA VAL A 14 -7.35 27.46 -18.60
C VAL A 14 -7.71 28.06 -17.23
N HIS A 15 -7.16 29.24 -16.89
CA HIS A 15 -7.41 29.86 -15.61
C HIS A 15 -8.79 30.48 -15.54
N ALA A 16 -9.27 31.08 -16.62
CA ALA A 16 -10.66 31.54 -16.70
C ALA A 16 -11.66 30.39 -16.55
N ALA A 17 -11.35 29.21 -17.09
CA ALA A 17 -12.16 28.01 -16.88
C ALA A 17 -12.14 27.55 -15.42
N GLU A 18 -10.99 27.54 -14.75
CA GLU A 18 -10.85 27.23 -13.33
C GLU A 18 -11.69 28.18 -12.46
N GLU A 19 -11.59 29.49 -12.70
CA GLU A 19 -12.37 30.51 -11.96
C GLU A 19 -13.88 30.39 -12.20
N LYS A 20 -14.30 30.00 -13.39
CA LYS A 20 -15.72 29.82 -13.76
C LYS A 20 -16.34 28.61 -13.08
N TRP A 21 -15.68 27.44 -13.14
CA TRP A 21 -16.33 26.16 -12.79
C TRP A 21 -16.26 25.82 -11.31
N LEU A 22 -15.22 26.24 -10.60
CA LEU A 22 -15.08 25.93 -9.17
C LEU A 22 -16.29 26.37 -8.32
N PRO A 23 -16.80 27.64 -8.45
CA PRO A 23 -18.02 28.05 -7.74
C PRO A 23 -19.26 27.28 -8.17
N VAL A 24 -19.38 26.87 -9.45
CA VAL A 24 -20.53 26.11 -9.96
C VAL A 24 -20.58 24.73 -9.31
N TRP A 25 -19.43 24.05 -9.16
CA TRP A 25 -19.41 22.75 -8.46
C TRP A 25 -19.63 22.89 -6.96
N ASP A 26 -19.15 23.98 -6.30
CA ASP A 26 -19.45 24.23 -4.89
C ASP A 26 -20.97 24.45 -4.66
N GLU A 27 -21.69 25.07 -5.61
CA GLU A 27 -23.14 25.28 -5.53
C GLU A 27 -23.92 24.00 -5.84
N LEU A 28 -23.52 23.24 -6.87
CA LEU A 28 -24.22 22.02 -7.31
C LEU A 28 -23.98 20.82 -6.38
N ASP A 29 -22.85 20.79 -5.67
CA ASP A 29 -22.39 19.66 -4.82
C ASP A 29 -22.59 18.28 -5.52
N PRO A 30 -22.05 18.08 -6.75
CA PRO A 30 -22.41 16.94 -7.60
C PRO A 30 -21.82 15.62 -7.13
N PHE A 31 -20.91 15.65 -6.15
CA PHE A 31 -20.17 14.48 -5.68
C PHE A 31 -20.65 13.95 -4.34
N ARG A 32 -21.64 14.56 -3.75
CA ARG A 32 -22.24 14.12 -2.49
C ARG A 32 -22.87 12.74 -2.65
N ALA A 33 -22.54 11.82 -1.75
CA ALA A 33 -23.09 10.47 -1.70
C ALA A 33 -24.42 10.44 -0.95
N ASP A 34 -25.36 9.65 -1.46
CA ASP A 34 -26.66 9.40 -0.83
C ASP A 34 -26.69 7.99 -0.21
N ASP A 35 -26.70 7.92 1.13
CA ASP A 35 -26.73 6.66 1.89
C ASP A 35 -28.04 5.86 1.69
N HIS A 36 -29.07 6.49 1.14
CA HIS A 36 -30.38 5.86 0.87
C HIS A 36 -30.61 5.55 -0.62
N SER A 37 -29.58 5.76 -1.45
CA SER A 37 -29.65 5.47 -2.87
C SER A 37 -29.93 3.98 -3.12
N THR A 38 -30.76 3.71 -4.13
CA THR A 38 -31.00 2.34 -4.63
C THR A 38 -30.03 1.93 -5.73
N ARG A 39 -29.15 2.83 -6.14
CA ARG A 39 -28.10 2.53 -7.11
C ARG A 39 -27.05 1.61 -6.49
N GLU A 40 -26.40 0.80 -7.32
CA GLU A 40 -25.25 0.00 -6.86
C GLU A 40 -24.17 0.93 -6.30
N LYS A 41 -23.67 0.60 -5.10
CA LYS A 41 -22.66 1.42 -4.44
C LYS A 41 -21.28 1.24 -5.06
N PHE A 42 -20.45 2.27 -4.95
CA PHE A 42 -19.01 2.18 -5.16
C PHE A 42 -18.28 3.06 -4.16
N TYR A 43 -17.57 2.45 -3.25
CA TYR A 43 -16.76 3.16 -2.28
C TYR A 43 -15.32 3.30 -2.80
N ALA A 44 -15.03 4.48 -3.38
CA ALA A 44 -13.69 4.86 -3.82
C ALA A 44 -12.95 5.50 -2.65
N LEU A 45 -11.86 4.91 -2.22
CA LEU A 45 -11.09 5.38 -1.08
C LEU A 45 -9.64 5.65 -1.47
N THR A 46 -9.09 6.76 -1.01
CA THR A 46 -7.65 7.05 -1.07
C THR A 46 -7.11 7.27 0.34
N MET A 47 -5.81 7.03 0.53
CA MET A 47 -5.17 7.33 1.81
C MET A 47 -5.25 8.83 2.09
N PHE A 48 -5.80 9.19 3.23
CA PHE A 48 -5.92 10.59 3.61
C PHE A 48 -4.56 11.20 3.99
N PRO A 49 -4.32 12.48 3.66
CA PRO A 49 -3.02 13.10 3.81
C PRO A 49 -2.70 13.50 5.25
N TYR A 50 -1.40 13.63 5.53
CA TYR A 50 -0.89 14.31 6.71
C TYR A 50 -0.83 15.82 6.46
N PRO A 51 -1.31 16.69 7.37
CA PRO A 51 -1.29 18.15 7.20
C PRO A 51 0.06 18.76 7.63
N SER A 52 1.15 18.31 7.03
CA SER A 52 2.53 18.75 7.34
C SER A 52 3.06 19.86 6.41
N GLY A 53 2.23 20.34 5.50
CA GLY A 53 2.50 21.36 4.49
C GLY A 53 1.44 21.34 3.40
N ASP A 54 1.59 22.13 2.33
CA ASP A 54 0.69 22.08 1.18
C ASP A 54 0.89 20.83 0.33
N LEU A 55 0.01 20.60 -0.66
CA LEU A 55 0.07 19.47 -1.57
C LEU A 55 1.38 19.48 -2.37
N HIS A 56 1.90 18.31 -2.64
CA HIS A 56 3.05 18.06 -3.50
C HIS A 56 2.72 17.13 -4.66
N MET A 57 3.67 16.91 -5.57
CA MET A 57 3.46 16.09 -6.77
C MET A 57 2.92 14.68 -6.49
N GLY A 58 3.36 14.04 -5.40
CA GLY A 58 2.83 12.72 -5.00
C GLY A 58 1.35 12.77 -4.59
N HIS A 59 0.90 13.82 -3.89
CA HIS A 59 -0.53 14.03 -3.63
C HIS A 59 -1.31 14.22 -4.94
N ALA A 60 -0.77 15.02 -5.87
CA ALA A 60 -1.41 15.25 -7.16
C ALA A 60 -1.53 13.96 -7.98
N GLU A 61 -0.50 13.11 -7.97
CA GLU A 61 -0.49 11.81 -8.66
C GLU A 61 -1.57 10.87 -8.10
N VAL A 62 -1.49 10.56 -6.80
CA VAL A 62 -2.42 9.61 -6.19
C VAL A 62 -3.87 10.06 -6.33
N THR A 63 -4.15 11.36 -6.15
CA THR A 63 -5.51 11.88 -6.27
C THR A 63 -5.98 11.97 -7.71
N ALA A 64 -5.13 12.29 -8.68
CA ALA A 64 -5.53 12.27 -10.08
C ALA A 64 -5.88 10.86 -10.56
N LEU A 65 -5.08 9.84 -10.22
CA LEU A 65 -5.33 8.45 -10.56
C LEU A 65 -6.60 7.91 -9.88
N HIS A 66 -6.77 8.21 -8.59
CA HIS A 66 -7.94 7.83 -7.82
C HIS A 66 -9.23 8.45 -8.40
N ASP A 67 -9.18 9.74 -8.72
CA ASP A 67 -10.34 10.51 -9.20
C ASP A 67 -10.86 10.02 -10.55
N VAL A 68 -10.00 9.47 -11.42
CA VAL A 68 -10.43 8.81 -12.67
C VAL A 68 -11.46 7.73 -12.38
N ILE A 69 -11.21 6.88 -11.38
CA ILE A 69 -12.09 5.77 -11.02
C ILE A 69 -13.38 6.25 -10.37
N ALA A 70 -13.30 7.21 -9.43
CA ALA A 70 -14.47 7.76 -8.77
C ALA A 70 -15.44 8.42 -9.78
N ARG A 71 -14.89 9.23 -10.70
CA ARG A 71 -15.67 9.86 -11.77
C ARG A 71 -16.24 8.83 -12.76
N TYR A 72 -15.47 7.83 -13.14
CA TYR A 72 -15.91 6.78 -14.06
C TYR A 72 -17.12 6.02 -13.50
N TRP A 73 -17.04 5.51 -12.26
CA TRP A 73 -18.15 4.76 -11.69
C TRP A 73 -19.40 5.62 -11.48
N ARG A 74 -19.23 6.93 -11.20
CA ARG A 74 -20.36 7.87 -11.19
C ARG A 74 -20.99 8.01 -12.58
N GLN A 75 -20.21 8.16 -13.63
CA GLN A 75 -20.68 8.16 -15.02
C GLN A 75 -21.38 6.83 -15.38
N ARG A 76 -20.93 5.72 -14.81
CA ARG A 76 -21.57 4.39 -14.95
C ARG A 76 -22.85 4.24 -14.15
N GLY A 77 -23.29 5.29 -13.47
CA GLY A 77 -24.56 5.34 -12.74
C GLY A 77 -24.54 4.72 -11.35
N ARG A 78 -23.36 4.41 -10.79
CA ARG A 78 -23.24 3.95 -9.40
C ARG A 78 -23.39 5.11 -8.42
N GLU A 79 -23.78 4.78 -7.18
CA GLU A 79 -23.68 5.69 -6.05
C GLU A 79 -22.27 5.64 -5.53
N VAL A 80 -21.53 6.76 -5.66
CA VAL A 80 -20.10 6.80 -5.35
C VAL A 80 -19.84 7.54 -4.04
N LEU A 81 -19.29 6.85 -3.04
CA LEU A 81 -18.72 7.45 -1.85
C LEU A 81 -17.22 7.70 -2.09
N ASN A 82 -16.84 8.98 -2.16
CA ASN A 82 -15.44 9.42 -2.35
C ASN A 82 -15.11 10.48 -1.30
N PRO A 83 -14.83 10.08 -0.04
CA PRO A 83 -14.64 11.01 1.08
C PRO A 83 -13.25 11.61 1.14
N ILE A 84 -13.11 12.69 1.92
CA ILE A 84 -11.82 13.32 2.25
C ILE A 84 -11.71 13.61 3.74
N GLY A 85 -10.52 13.51 4.29
CA GLY A 85 -10.17 13.87 5.66
C GLY A 85 -8.69 14.01 5.81
N TRP A 86 -8.23 14.17 7.06
CA TRP A 86 -6.81 14.32 7.37
C TRP A 86 -6.41 13.44 8.56
N ASP A 87 -5.30 12.71 8.38
CA ASP A 87 -4.59 12.11 9.51
C ASP A 87 -3.79 13.22 10.20
N SER A 88 -4.45 13.88 11.13
CA SER A 88 -4.02 15.18 11.65
C SER A 88 -3.27 15.10 12.97
N PHE A 89 -3.24 13.95 13.63
CA PHE A 89 -2.35 13.66 14.76
C PHE A 89 -0.96 13.16 14.28
N GLY A 90 -0.04 13.04 15.20
CA GLY A 90 1.23 12.34 15.03
C GLY A 90 2.45 13.21 14.79
N LEU A 91 3.59 12.54 14.74
CA LEU A 91 4.93 13.12 14.67
C LEU A 91 5.19 14.08 13.50
N PRO A 92 4.68 13.87 12.28
CA PRO A 92 4.99 14.77 11.17
C PRO A 92 4.55 16.21 11.42
N ALA A 93 3.30 16.38 11.85
CA ALA A 93 2.74 17.69 12.14
C ALA A 93 3.37 18.30 13.40
N GLU A 94 3.56 17.50 14.45
CA GLU A 94 4.16 17.96 15.71
C GLU A 94 5.60 18.41 15.51
N ASN A 95 6.44 17.63 14.84
CA ASN A 95 7.83 18.01 14.60
C ASN A 95 7.94 19.26 13.72
N ALA A 96 7.10 19.41 12.70
CA ALA A 96 7.07 20.60 11.86
C ALA A 96 6.65 21.86 12.64
N ALA A 97 5.67 21.72 13.52
CA ALA A 97 5.22 22.82 14.39
C ALA A 97 6.32 23.23 15.39
N ILE A 98 6.96 22.25 16.05
CA ILE A 98 8.06 22.52 17.01
C ILE A 98 9.23 23.23 16.32
N GLN A 99 9.61 22.82 15.09
CA GLN A 99 10.67 23.47 14.32
C GLN A 99 10.35 24.93 13.99
N ARG A 100 9.06 25.25 13.81
CA ARG A 100 8.59 26.62 13.54
C ARG A 100 8.25 27.41 14.78
N ASN A 101 8.39 26.81 15.96
CA ASN A 101 7.98 27.37 17.26
C ASN A 101 6.48 27.74 17.30
N GLU A 102 5.65 26.90 16.68
CA GLU A 102 4.19 27.02 16.64
C GLU A 102 3.54 25.92 17.49
N HIS A 103 2.27 26.12 17.87
CA HIS A 103 1.50 25.08 18.53
C HIS A 103 1.05 24.02 17.49
N PRO A 104 1.16 22.71 17.76
CA PRO A 104 0.79 21.66 16.80
C PRO A 104 -0.63 21.80 16.25
N ALA A 105 -1.63 22.12 17.08
CA ALA A 105 -3.00 22.33 16.62
C ALA A 105 -3.09 23.50 15.62
N THR A 106 -2.54 24.68 15.95
CA THR A 106 -2.58 25.86 15.07
C THR A 106 -1.93 25.55 13.72
N PHE A 107 -0.76 24.94 13.74
CA PHE A 107 -0.03 24.54 12.54
C PHE A 107 -0.83 23.52 11.70
N THR A 108 -1.37 22.49 12.35
CA THR A 108 -2.13 21.40 11.72
C THR A 108 -3.37 21.92 11.02
N TYR A 109 -4.23 22.68 11.72
CA TYR A 109 -5.48 23.16 11.15
C TYR A 109 -5.25 24.22 10.05
N ALA A 110 -4.22 25.07 10.15
CA ALA A 110 -3.86 25.98 9.07
C ALA A 110 -3.45 25.23 7.79
N ASN A 111 -2.68 24.14 7.93
CA ASN A 111 -2.31 23.30 6.77
C ASN A 111 -3.52 22.52 6.21
N ILE A 112 -4.43 22.04 7.05
CA ILE A 112 -5.67 21.39 6.59
C ILE A 112 -6.46 22.33 5.68
N GLU A 113 -6.67 23.60 6.08
CA GLU A 113 -7.40 24.57 5.25
C GLU A 113 -6.65 24.87 3.94
N THR A 114 -5.32 24.99 4.00
CA THR A 114 -4.50 25.15 2.80
C THR A 114 -4.64 23.97 1.84
N GLN A 115 -4.52 22.73 2.35
CA GLN A 115 -4.66 21.53 1.53
C GLN A 115 -6.09 21.36 1.00
N ALA A 116 -7.12 21.69 1.81
CA ALA A 116 -8.51 21.64 1.37
C ALA A 116 -8.76 22.58 0.17
N ALA A 117 -8.25 23.82 0.24
CA ALA A 117 -8.33 24.76 -0.88
C ALA A 117 -7.57 24.22 -2.11
N SER A 118 -6.40 23.63 -1.90
CA SER A 118 -5.58 23.05 -2.98
C SER A 118 -6.27 21.82 -3.62
N PHE A 119 -6.93 20.94 -2.86
CA PHE A 119 -7.71 19.82 -3.40
C PHE A 119 -8.94 20.27 -4.18
N LYS A 120 -9.65 21.29 -3.69
CA LYS A 120 -10.77 21.92 -4.42
C LYS A 120 -10.29 22.49 -5.75
N LYS A 121 -9.20 23.27 -5.74
CA LYS A 121 -8.60 23.82 -6.97
C LYS A 121 -8.14 22.71 -7.91
N PHE A 122 -7.60 21.62 -7.39
CA PHE A 122 -7.17 20.43 -8.17
C PHE A 122 -8.37 19.64 -8.72
N ALA A 123 -9.61 20.06 -8.41
CA ALA A 123 -10.87 19.53 -8.91
C ALA A 123 -11.06 18.03 -8.65
N VAL A 124 -10.64 17.55 -7.47
CA VAL A 124 -10.93 16.16 -7.07
C VAL A 124 -12.39 16.02 -6.69
N SER A 125 -13.06 14.95 -7.15
CA SER A 125 -14.49 14.69 -6.95
C SER A 125 -14.82 14.16 -5.54
N PHE A 126 -14.28 14.81 -4.51
CA PHE A 126 -14.55 14.44 -3.12
C PHE A 126 -15.94 14.84 -2.65
N ASP A 127 -16.54 13.99 -1.83
CA ASP A 127 -17.70 14.33 -1.01
C ASP A 127 -17.24 15.10 0.24
N TRP A 128 -17.29 16.43 0.15
CA TRP A 128 -16.88 17.33 1.22
C TRP A 128 -17.76 17.25 2.46
N SER A 129 -18.98 16.72 2.35
CA SER A 129 -19.86 16.51 3.50
C SER A 129 -19.37 15.42 4.44
N ARG A 130 -18.42 14.58 3.98
CA ARG A 130 -17.82 13.49 4.76
C ARG A 130 -16.48 13.89 5.40
N ARG A 131 -16.11 15.18 5.34
CA ARG A 131 -14.84 15.68 5.87
C ARG A 131 -14.68 15.36 7.36
N LEU A 132 -13.51 14.85 7.73
CA LEU A 132 -13.11 14.59 9.12
C LEU A 132 -11.62 14.86 9.35
N HIS A 133 -11.24 15.06 10.61
CA HIS A 133 -9.86 15.19 11.05
C HIS A 133 -9.63 14.30 12.26
N THR A 134 -8.56 13.51 12.27
CA THR A 134 -8.32 12.55 13.37
C THR A 134 -8.01 13.25 14.69
N SER A 135 -7.54 14.51 14.67
CA SER A 135 -7.27 15.33 15.86
C SER A 135 -8.50 16.04 16.45
N ASP A 136 -9.67 15.94 15.82
CA ASP A 136 -10.89 16.50 16.36
C ASP A 136 -11.40 15.66 17.55
N PRO A 137 -11.79 16.29 18.68
CA PRO A 137 -12.32 15.54 19.83
C PRO A 137 -13.52 14.65 19.50
N GLU A 138 -14.34 15.02 18.53
CA GLU A 138 -15.47 14.23 18.03
C GLU A 138 -15.04 12.98 17.26
N TYR A 139 -13.81 12.96 16.70
CA TYR A 139 -13.23 11.79 16.07
C TYR A 139 -12.49 10.91 17.11
N TYR A 140 -11.48 11.47 17.82
CA TYR A 140 -10.65 10.64 18.68
C TYR A 140 -11.34 10.17 19.97
N ARG A 141 -12.50 10.75 20.34
CA ARG A 141 -13.41 10.15 21.32
C ARG A 141 -13.69 8.68 20.99
N TRP A 142 -13.91 8.40 19.73
CA TRP A 142 -14.23 7.06 19.26
C TRP A 142 -12.98 6.18 19.11
N THR A 143 -11.82 6.72 18.78
CA THR A 143 -10.55 6.00 18.89
C THR A 143 -10.31 5.53 20.34
N GLN A 144 -10.57 6.40 21.32
CA GLN A 144 -10.49 6.05 22.73
C GLN A 144 -11.53 4.99 23.12
N TRP A 145 -12.75 5.12 22.63
CA TRP A 145 -13.79 4.12 22.84
C TRP A 145 -13.40 2.74 22.27
N LEU A 146 -12.89 2.71 21.05
CA LEU A 146 -12.41 1.49 20.39
C LEU A 146 -11.26 0.85 21.17
N PHE A 147 -10.30 1.64 21.65
CA PHE A 147 -9.24 1.14 22.53
C PHE A 147 -9.80 0.45 23.79
N LEU A 148 -10.78 1.06 24.45
CA LEU A 148 -11.41 0.47 25.64
C LEU A 148 -12.15 -0.82 25.30
N ARG A 149 -12.87 -0.87 24.17
CA ARG A 149 -13.55 -2.08 23.69
C ARG A 149 -12.56 -3.21 23.38
N LEU A 150 -11.44 -2.91 22.71
CA LEU A 150 -10.37 -3.88 22.47
C LEU A 150 -9.75 -4.38 23.79
N ARG A 151 -9.59 -3.48 24.78
CA ARG A 151 -9.13 -3.87 26.14
C ARG A 151 -10.11 -4.82 26.84
N GLU A 152 -11.41 -4.57 26.77
CA GLU A 152 -12.44 -5.46 27.34
C GLU A 152 -12.41 -6.86 26.71
N GLN A 153 -12.06 -6.97 25.42
CA GLN A 153 -11.86 -8.24 24.73
C GLN A 153 -10.49 -8.88 25.01
N GLY A 154 -9.65 -8.25 25.83
CA GLY A 154 -8.29 -8.72 26.10
C GLY A 154 -7.30 -8.53 24.94
N LEU A 155 -7.69 -7.76 23.90
CA LEU A 155 -6.87 -7.44 22.75
C LEU A 155 -5.96 -6.22 22.98
N ALA A 156 -6.22 -5.40 24.00
CA ALA A 156 -5.31 -4.35 24.44
C ALA A 156 -4.77 -4.66 25.83
N TYR A 157 -3.46 -4.62 26.03
CA TYR A 157 -2.80 -4.95 27.28
C TYR A 157 -1.51 -4.17 27.46
N ARG A 158 -0.97 -4.14 28.68
CA ARG A 158 0.24 -3.41 29.04
C ARG A 158 1.29 -4.35 29.61
N LYS A 159 2.54 -4.21 29.17
CA LYS A 159 3.68 -4.98 29.67
C LYS A 159 4.97 -4.18 29.67
N ALA A 160 5.91 -4.56 30.56
CA ALA A 160 7.30 -4.13 30.48
C ALA A 160 8.05 -4.99 29.44
N SER A 161 8.75 -4.36 28.54
CA SER A 161 9.59 -5.04 27.55
C SER A 161 10.63 -4.09 26.95
N PRO A 162 11.73 -4.63 26.38
CA PRO A 162 12.62 -3.86 25.54
C PRO A 162 11.84 -3.32 24.31
N VAL A 163 11.89 -2.01 24.12
CA VAL A 163 11.21 -1.33 23.00
C VAL A 163 12.21 -0.57 22.14
N ASN A 164 11.88 -0.37 20.88
CA ASN A 164 12.66 0.45 19.97
C ASN A 164 12.47 1.93 20.34
N TRP A 165 13.56 2.65 20.53
CA TRP A 165 13.57 4.05 20.92
C TRP A 165 14.29 4.89 19.88
N CYS A 166 13.61 5.93 19.36
CA CYS A 166 14.22 6.94 18.52
C CYS A 166 14.83 8.03 19.40
N PRO A 167 16.16 8.19 19.43
CA PRO A 167 16.81 9.20 20.26
C PRO A 167 16.59 10.63 19.76
N ASN A 168 16.32 10.81 18.47
CA ASN A 168 16.04 12.11 17.87
C ASN A 168 14.62 12.58 18.16
N ASP A 169 13.62 11.73 17.87
CA ASP A 169 12.21 12.04 18.12
C ASP A 169 11.82 11.82 19.59
N GLN A 170 12.68 11.21 20.40
CA GLN A 170 12.51 10.91 21.83
C GLN A 170 11.19 10.20 22.13
N THR A 171 10.91 9.16 21.35
CA THR A 171 9.71 8.34 21.47
C THR A 171 9.97 6.88 21.10
N VAL A 172 9.07 6.02 21.52
CA VAL A 172 9.05 4.60 21.15
C VAL A 172 8.55 4.45 19.71
N LEU A 173 9.08 3.45 19.02
CA LEU A 173 8.69 3.05 17.67
C LEU A 173 8.12 1.64 17.69
N ALA A 174 7.07 1.39 16.91
CA ALA A 174 6.66 0.03 16.58
C ALA A 174 7.74 -0.67 15.73
N ASN A 175 7.74 -2.00 15.70
CA ASN A 175 8.74 -2.76 14.94
C ASN A 175 8.72 -2.40 13.45
N GLU A 176 7.53 -2.15 12.93
CA GLU A 176 7.24 -1.77 11.55
C GLU A 176 7.81 -0.40 11.17
N GLN A 177 8.08 0.45 12.16
CA GLN A 177 8.63 1.79 11.99
C GLN A 177 10.17 1.84 12.06
N VAL A 178 10.81 0.67 12.13
CA VAL A 178 12.27 0.54 12.12
C VAL A 178 12.70 -0.12 10.82
N VAL A 179 13.41 0.64 9.99
CA VAL A 179 13.93 0.18 8.69
C VAL A 179 15.44 0.16 8.75
N ASP A 180 16.04 -1.02 8.58
CA ASP A 180 17.48 -1.23 8.64
C ASP A 180 18.13 -0.62 9.92
N GLY A 181 17.45 -0.76 11.09
CA GLY A 181 17.87 -0.24 12.38
C GLY A 181 17.74 1.25 12.59
N HIS A 182 17.14 1.92 11.64
CA HIS A 182 16.93 3.36 11.68
C HIS A 182 15.44 3.70 11.77
N CYS A 183 15.14 4.83 12.39
CA CYS A 183 13.80 5.39 12.41
C CYS A 183 13.35 5.71 10.97
N GLU A 184 12.21 5.19 10.52
CA GLU A 184 11.66 5.40 9.18
C GLU A 184 11.47 6.88 8.83
N ARG A 185 11.27 7.74 9.85
CA ARG A 185 10.96 9.15 9.70
C ARG A 185 12.17 10.07 9.70
N CYS A 186 13.05 9.90 10.68
CA CYS A 186 14.16 10.84 10.88
C CYS A 186 15.54 10.25 10.52
N GLY A 187 15.61 8.95 10.22
CA GLY A 187 16.84 8.24 9.88
C GLY A 187 17.84 8.08 11.04
N ALA A 188 17.46 8.44 12.28
CA ALA A 188 18.32 8.24 13.44
C ALA A 188 18.44 6.75 13.76
N GLU A 189 19.61 6.29 14.20
CA GLU A 189 19.85 4.94 14.69
C GLU A 189 18.96 4.67 15.92
N VAL A 190 18.23 3.56 15.89
CA VAL A 190 17.29 3.15 16.94
C VAL A 190 18.02 2.41 18.04
N THR A 191 17.69 2.75 19.28
CA THR A 191 18.24 2.08 20.48
C THR A 191 17.16 1.29 21.21
N LYS A 192 17.53 0.38 22.11
CA LYS A 192 16.57 -0.34 22.97
C LYS A 192 16.45 0.32 24.33
N ARG A 193 15.20 0.37 24.84
CA ARG A 193 14.90 0.81 26.21
C ARG A 193 13.89 -0.13 26.85
N GLU A 194 14.04 -0.41 28.13
CA GLU A 194 13.05 -1.16 28.91
C GLU A 194 11.97 -0.20 29.38
N LEU A 195 10.76 -0.35 28.86
CA LEU A 195 9.61 0.51 29.20
C LEU A 195 8.34 -0.33 29.35
N THR A 196 7.43 0.10 30.21
CA THR A 196 6.09 -0.51 30.31
C THR A 196 5.14 0.22 29.38
N GLN A 197 4.64 -0.48 28.35
CA GLN A 197 3.92 0.12 27.24
C GLN A 197 2.63 -0.66 26.91
N TRP A 198 1.70 -0.02 26.20
CA TRP A 198 0.48 -0.62 25.68
C TRP A 198 0.71 -1.31 24.33
N TYR A 199 0.00 -2.42 24.14
CA TYR A 199 0.04 -3.23 22.92
C TYR A 199 -1.36 -3.66 22.50
N PHE A 200 -1.57 -3.77 21.18
CA PHE A 200 -2.67 -4.58 20.65
C PHE A 200 -2.16 -5.97 20.25
N LYS A 201 -2.96 -6.99 20.61
CA LYS A 201 -2.69 -8.41 20.28
C LYS A 201 -3.04 -8.75 18.84
N ILE A 202 -2.37 -8.11 17.87
CA ILE A 202 -2.52 -8.44 16.46
C ILE A 202 -2.12 -9.89 16.17
N THR A 203 -1.28 -10.48 17.00
CA THR A 203 -0.83 -11.88 16.88
C THR A 203 -1.96 -12.89 17.06
N ASP A 204 -3.03 -12.57 17.79
CA ASP A 204 -4.20 -13.43 17.94
C ASP A 204 -4.94 -13.61 16.58
N TYR A 205 -4.74 -12.69 15.65
CA TYR A 205 -5.29 -12.72 14.28
C TYR A 205 -4.27 -13.17 13.22
N ALA A 206 -3.04 -13.53 13.59
CA ALA A 206 -1.95 -13.79 12.65
C ALA A 206 -2.30 -14.85 11.60
N GLN A 207 -2.96 -15.96 12.00
CA GLN A 207 -3.37 -17.02 11.09
C GLN A 207 -4.45 -16.53 10.12
N GLU A 208 -5.49 -15.86 10.61
CA GLU A 208 -6.57 -15.36 9.77
C GLU A 208 -6.09 -14.26 8.82
N LEU A 209 -5.23 -13.35 9.28
CA LEU A 209 -4.58 -12.35 8.43
C LEU A 209 -3.78 -13.00 7.30
N LEU A 210 -3.15 -14.14 7.56
CA LEU A 210 -2.41 -14.90 6.56
C LEU A 210 -3.33 -15.61 5.56
N ASP A 211 -4.35 -16.31 6.05
CA ASP A 211 -5.25 -17.13 5.24
C ASP A 211 -6.05 -16.27 4.25
N ASP A 212 -6.52 -15.12 4.70
CA ASP A 212 -7.28 -14.19 3.86
C ASP A 212 -6.44 -13.55 2.74
N LEU A 213 -5.10 -13.56 2.81
CA LEU A 213 -4.25 -13.14 1.70
C LEU A 213 -4.46 -13.97 0.43
N ASP A 214 -4.89 -15.23 0.55
CA ASP A 214 -5.17 -16.08 -0.60
C ASP A 214 -6.38 -15.58 -1.41
N ARG A 215 -7.34 -14.91 -0.77
CA ARG A 215 -8.47 -14.26 -1.44
C ARG A 215 -8.06 -12.89 -1.99
N LEU A 216 -7.30 -12.12 -1.24
CA LEU A 216 -6.88 -10.77 -1.61
C LEU A 216 -5.90 -10.75 -2.78
N GLN A 217 -5.11 -11.80 -3.01
CA GLN A 217 -4.11 -11.84 -4.09
C GLN A 217 -4.70 -11.69 -5.51
N ALA A 218 -6.02 -11.88 -5.68
CA ALA A 218 -6.68 -11.68 -6.96
C ALA A 218 -6.88 -10.19 -7.31
N THR A 219 -6.96 -9.33 -6.31
CA THR A 219 -7.34 -7.92 -6.46
C THR A 219 -6.37 -6.94 -5.78
N TRP A 220 -5.39 -7.46 -5.06
CA TRP A 220 -4.35 -6.68 -4.42
C TRP A 220 -3.01 -6.84 -5.15
N PRO A 221 -2.15 -5.83 -5.18
CA PRO A 221 -0.82 -5.93 -5.79
C PRO A 221 0.02 -7.04 -5.14
N ALA A 222 0.64 -7.89 -5.99
CA ALA A 222 1.42 -9.04 -5.53
C ALA A 222 2.53 -8.65 -4.54
N ARG A 223 3.13 -7.46 -4.69
CA ARG A 223 4.15 -6.92 -3.78
C ARG A 223 3.63 -6.70 -2.37
N VAL A 224 2.38 -6.23 -2.22
CA VAL A 224 1.74 -6.02 -0.91
C VAL A 224 1.44 -7.36 -0.24
N VAL A 225 0.82 -8.29 -0.98
CA VAL A 225 0.50 -9.64 -0.49
C VAL A 225 1.77 -10.36 -0.04
N THR A 226 2.84 -10.30 -0.85
CA THR A 226 4.14 -10.91 -0.51
C THR A 226 4.77 -10.25 0.72
N ALA A 227 4.73 -8.92 0.83
CA ALA A 227 5.26 -8.20 1.98
C ALA A 227 4.53 -8.59 3.27
N GLN A 228 3.19 -8.64 3.27
CA GLN A 228 2.41 -9.05 4.43
C GLN A 228 2.64 -10.51 4.79
N ARG A 229 2.65 -11.43 3.80
CA ARG A 229 2.94 -12.85 4.03
C ARG A 229 4.30 -13.05 4.68
N ASN A 230 5.31 -12.36 4.19
CA ASN A 230 6.66 -12.40 4.76
C ASN A 230 6.71 -11.77 6.16
N TRP A 231 5.98 -10.69 6.39
CA TRP A 231 5.94 -10.00 7.69
C TRP A 231 5.26 -10.84 8.77
N ILE A 232 4.11 -11.43 8.45
CA ILE A 232 3.41 -12.37 9.34
C ILE A 232 4.30 -13.57 9.62
N GLY A 233 4.98 -14.10 8.61
CA GLY A 233 6.09 -15.03 8.74
C GLY A 233 5.71 -16.29 9.52
N ARG A 234 4.64 -17.00 9.09
CA ARG A 234 4.23 -18.28 9.69
C ARG A 234 5.30 -19.33 9.46
N SER A 235 5.68 -20.01 10.51
CA SER A 235 6.60 -21.13 10.49
C SER A 235 6.07 -22.30 11.30
N GLU A 236 6.20 -23.51 10.75
CA GLU A 236 5.90 -24.75 11.46
C GLU A 236 7.18 -25.37 11.98
N GLY A 237 7.13 -25.93 13.18
CA GLY A 237 8.28 -26.54 13.83
C GLY A 237 7.91 -27.24 15.12
N ALA A 238 8.83 -27.30 16.03
CA ALA A 238 8.61 -27.88 17.35
C ALA A 238 9.22 -27.03 18.47
N HIS A 239 8.55 -27.03 19.61
CA HIS A 239 9.20 -26.77 20.90
C HIS A 239 9.89 -28.07 21.35
N VAL A 240 11.14 -27.99 21.74
CA VAL A 240 11.95 -29.09 22.20
C VAL A 240 12.51 -28.73 23.57
N ASP A 241 12.34 -29.64 24.54
CA ASP A 241 12.74 -29.47 25.91
C ASP A 241 14.11 -30.09 26.17
N PHE A 242 15.10 -29.26 26.49
CA PHE A 242 16.46 -29.67 26.86
C PHE A 242 16.62 -29.60 28.37
N VAL A 243 17.08 -30.65 28.97
CA VAL A 243 17.27 -30.74 30.43
C VAL A 243 18.65 -30.28 30.85
N LEU A 244 18.72 -29.37 31.84
CA LEU A 244 19.95 -28.89 32.49
C LEU A 244 19.82 -29.13 34.00
N GLY A 245 20.30 -30.27 34.49
CA GLY A 245 20.10 -30.62 35.91
C GLY A 245 18.63 -30.71 36.27
N GLU A 246 18.16 -29.81 37.18
CA GLU A 246 16.74 -29.73 37.58
C GLU A 246 15.92 -28.75 36.73
N ARG A 247 16.54 -28.07 35.74
CA ARG A 247 15.89 -27.06 34.89
C ARG A 247 15.60 -27.62 33.51
N THR A 248 14.64 -27.08 32.83
CA THR A 248 14.32 -27.35 31.43
C THR A 248 14.43 -26.05 30.63
N ILE A 249 15.09 -26.10 29.48
CA ILE A 249 15.11 -25.00 28.48
C ILE A 249 14.31 -25.48 27.28
N THR A 250 13.23 -24.81 26.98
CA THR A 250 12.45 -25.07 25.77
C THR A 250 13.01 -24.24 24.61
N VAL A 251 13.35 -24.89 23.51
CA VAL A 251 13.84 -24.26 22.27
C VAL A 251 12.82 -24.42 21.17
N TYR A 252 12.57 -23.38 20.39
CA TYR A 252 11.80 -23.48 19.14
C TYR A 252 12.75 -23.73 17.96
N THR A 253 12.40 -24.71 17.13
CA THR A 253 13.12 -24.99 15.88
C THR A 253 12.16 -25.33 14.75
N THR A 254 12.45 -24.83 13.55
CA THR A 254 11.77 -25.25 12.30
C THR A 254 12.35 -26.53 11.71
N ARG A 255 13.49 -27.02 12.28
CA ARG A 255 14.21 -28.19 11.83
C ARG A 255 14.38 -29.21 12.96
N PRO A 256 13.30 -29.69 13.61
CA PRO A 256 13.43 -30.73 14.65
C PRO A 256 14.03 -32.01 14.10
N ASP A 257 13.94 -32.28 12.82
CA ASP A 257 14.54 -33.38 12.09
C ASP A 257 16.08 -33.43 12.18
N THR A 258 16.71 -32.30 12.49
CA THR A 258 18.16 -32.21 12.60
C THR A 258 18.70 -32.30 14.06
N LEU A 259 17.84 -32.61 15.03
CA LEU A 259 18.21 -32.68 16.46
C LEU A 259 19.39 -33.58 16.77
N PHE A 260 19.57 -34.69 16.02
CA PHE A 260 20.73 -35.57 16.16
C PHE A 260 22.06 -34.88 15.78
N GLY A 261 22.00 -33.80 15.00
CA GLY A 261 23.14 -32.97 14.60
C GLY A 261 23.40 -31.78 15.52
N ALA A 262 22.56 -31.56 16.52
CA ALA A 262 22.76 -30.49 17.50
C ALA A 262 23.95 -30.81 18.41
N THR A 263 24.94 -29.93 18.41
CA THR A 263 26.20 -30.14 19.13
C THR A 263 26.45 -29.13 20.24
N PHE A 264 25.75 -28.02 20.24
CA PHE A 264 25.75 -27.01 21.30
C PHE A 264 24.43 -26.26 21.34
N MET A 265 24.24 -25.50 22.42
CA MET A 265 23.07 -24.61 22.57
C MET A 265 23.56 -23.17 22.69
N VAL A 266 22.81 -22.22 22.14
CA VAL A 266 23.09 -20.79 22.28
C VAL A 266 21.90 -20.07 22.88
N VAL A 267 22.15 -19.25 23.87
CA VAL A 267 21.19 -18.36 24.52
C VAL A 267 21.58 -16.93 24.19
N ALA A 268 20.58 -16.07 23.94
CA ALA A 268 20.83 -14.66 23.72
C ALA A 268 21.53 -14.03 24.92
N ALA A 269 22.63 -13.33 24.68
CA ALA A 269 23.50 -12.83 25.74
C ALA A 269 22.78 -11.86 26.69
N ASP A 270 21.82 -11.09 26.17
CA ASP A 270 21.01 -10.12 26.90
C ASP A 270 19.69 -10.68 27.44
N ALA A 271 19.43 -11.99 27.25
CA ALA A 271 18.27 -12.63 27.83
C ALA A 271 18.48 -12.90 29.35
N LYS A 272 17.42 -12.73 30.14
CA LYS A 272 17.42 -13.12 31.56
C LYS A 272 17.84 -14.57 31.75
N LEU A 273 17.50 -15.45 30.83
CA LEU A 273 17.87 -16.86 30.83
C LEU A 273 19.39 -17.05 30.88
N ALA A 274 20.20 -16.30 30.12
CA ALA A 274 21.65 -16.40 30.17
C ALA A 274 22.21 -16.01 31.54
N ALA A 275 21.70 -14.93 32.15
CA ALA A 275 22.06 -14.49 33.48
C ALA A 275 21.70 -15.50 34.59
N ASP A 276 20.58 -16.23 34.39
CA ASP A 276 20.09 -17.26 35.33
C ASP A 276 20.84 -18.61 35.18
N LEU A 277 21.46 -18.86 34.03
CA LEU A 277 22.17 -20.11 33.71
C LEU A 277 23.69 -20.09 33.98
N VAL A 278 24.27 -18.90 33.87
CA VAL A 278 25.74 -18.78 33.98
C VAL A 278 26.25 -19.27 35.32
N SER A 279 27.27 -20.15 35.31
CA SER A 279 27.96 -20.61 36.52
C SER A 279 28.74 -19.49 37.21
N ASP A 280 28.99 -19.62 38.52
CA ASP A 280 29.77 -18.62 39.25
C ASP A 280 31.17 -18.41 38.67
N GLU A 281 31.78 -19.48 38.16
CA GLU A 281 33.10 -19.42 37.53
C GLU A 281 33.11 -18.60 36.22
N GLN A 282 32.05 -18.71 35.40
CA GLN A 282 31.97 -18.04 34.10
C GLN A 282 31.29 -16.65 34.18
N ARG A 283 30.70 -16.29 35.32
CA ARG A 283 30.00 -15.03 35.52
C ARG A 283 30.80 -13.78 35.15
N PRO A 284 32.10 -13.62 35.53
CA PRO A 284 32.86 -12.43 35.16
C PRO A 284 33.06 -12.31 33.65
N ALA A 285 33.26 -13.43 32.94
CA ALA A 285 33.42 -13.45 31.48
C ALA A 285 32.08 -13.12 30.77
N TYR A 286 30.96 -13.65 31.29
CA TYR A 286 29.65 -13.37 30.79
C TYR A 286 29.26 -11.88 30.96
N GLU A 287 29.51 -11.30 32.13
CA GLU A 287 29.18 -9.88 32.39
C GLU A 287 30.00 -8.95 31.49
N ALA A 288 31.26 -9.23 31.24
CA ALA A 288 32.08 -8.48 30.29
C ALA A 288 31.56 -8.60 28.84
N TYR A 289 31.10 -9.79 28.43
CA TYR A 289 30.53 -10.05 27.13
C TYR A 289 29.15 -9.39 26.96
N LEU A 290 28.31 -9.40 28.00
CA LEU A 290 27.01 -8.73 28.00
C LEU A 290 27.16 -7.23 27.80
N GLU A 291 28.13 -6.58 28.42
CA GLU A 291 28.38 -5.15 28.23
C GLU A 291 28.78 -4.84 26.77
N GLN A 292 29.60 -5.68 26.16
CA GLN A 292 29.98 -5.58 24.75
C GLN A 292 28.76 -5.75 23.83
N THR A 293 27.90 -6.72 24.14
CA THR A 293 26.69 -7.01 23.34
C THR A 293 25.68 -5.85 23.35
N ARG A 294 25.52 -5.17 24.50
CA ARG A 294 24.62 -4.01 24.67
C ARG A 294 24.98 -2.81 23.78
N MET A 295 26.24 -2.72 23.36
CA MET A 295 26.74 -1.68 22.48
C MET A 295 26.50 -1.96 20.98
N SER A 296 25.99 -3.14 20.62
CA SER A 296 25.77 -3.56 19.22
C SER A 296 24.29 -3.47 18.85
N SER A 297 23.99 -2.96 17.65
CA SER A 297 22.60 -2.94 17.12
C SER A 297 22.13 -4.35 16.75
N ASP A 298 20.79 -4.59 16.70
CA ASP A 298 20.24 -5.87 16.28
C ASP A 298 20.63 -6.24 14.83
N ILE A 299 20.84 -5.24 13.97
CA ILE A 299 21.30 -5.43 12.59
C ILE A 299 22.73 -5.92 12.56
N ASP A 300 23.63 -5.27 13.31
CA ASP A 300 25.03 -5.70 13.41
C ASP A 300 25.12 -7.13 13.95
N ARG A 301 24.25 -7.47 14.91
CA ARG A 301 24.18 -8.81 15.52
C ARG A 301 23.75 -9.89 14.53
N LEU A 302 22.84 -9.57 13.62
CA LEU A 302 22.32 -10.51 12.61
C LEU A 302 23.15 -10.55 11.31
N SER A 303 24.15 -9.68 11.15
CA SER A 303 25.01 -9.64 9.97
C SER A 303 25.80 -10.95 9.80
N SER A 304 25.75 -11.51 8.59
CA SER A 304 26.51 -12.72 8.22
C SER A 304 28.02 -12.48 8.14
N ASP A 305 28.42 -11.24 7.85
CA ASP A 305 29.83 -10.89 7.55
C ASP A 305 30.66 -10.60 8.79
N ARG A 306 30.04 -10.61 9.98
CA ARG A 306 30.73 -10.36 11.25
C ARG A 306 31.28 -11.64 11.85
N PRO A 307 32.54 -11.62 12.41
CA PRO A 307 33.06 -12.73 13.19
C PRO A 307 32.11 -13.12 14.34
N LYS A 308 31.85 -14.41 14.52
CA LYS A 308 31.01 -14.88 15.62
C LYS A 308 31.69 -14.72 16.94
N THR A 309 30.98 -14.20 17.94
CA THR A 309 31.45 -13.97 19.32
C THR A 309 30.52 -14.68 20.30
N GLY A 310 31.02 -15.02 21.46
CA GLY A 310 30.25 -15.69 22.50
C GLY A 310 31.08 -16.07 23.73
N VAL A 311 30.40 -16.47 24.78
CA VAL A 311 31.00 -16.95 26.03
C VAL A 311 30.32 -18.23 26.49
N PHE A 312 31.09 -19.21 26.91
CA PHE A 312 30.61 -20.44 27.52
C PHE A 312 29.99 -20.14 28.90
N LEU A 313 28.76 -20.63 29.18
CA LEU A 313 28.08 -20.37 30.44
C LEU A 313 28.48 -21.32 31.59
N GLY A 314 29.33 -22.31 31.34
CA GLY A 314 29.75 -23.27 32.34
C GLY A 314 28.76 -24.38 32.62
N VAL A 315 27.72 -24.52 31.79
CA VAL A 315 26.66 -25.53 31.95
C VAL A 315 26.45 -26.30 30.64
N HIS A 316 25.84 -27.50 30.76
CA HIS A 316 25.51 -28.36 29.64
C HIS A 316 24.04 -28.73 29.63
N ALA A 317 23.43 -28.79 28.45
CA ALA A 317 22.08 -29.24 28.22
C ALA A 317 22.07 -30.66 27.65
N THR A 318 21.13 -31.47 28.09
CA THR A 318 20.95 -32.82 27.55
C THR A 318 20.07 -32.80 26.32
N ASN A 319 20.61 -33.31 25.19
CA ASN A 319 19.82 -33.48 23.96
C ASN A 319 18.78 -34.59 24.15
N PRO A 320 17.46 -34.33 24.00
CA PRO A 320 16.44 -35.31 24.32
C PRO A 320 16.39 -36.52 23.39
N VAL A 321 16.95 -36.45 22.16
CA VAL A 321 16.85 -37.54 21.17
C VAL A 321 18.00 -38.55 21.28
N ASN A 322 19.18 -38.17 21.83
CA ASN A 322 20.37 -39.04 21.91
C ASN A 322 21.03 -39.05 23.29
N GLY A 323 20.59 -38.23 24.23
CA GLY A 323 21.12 -38.13 25.59
C GLY A 323 22.48 -37.46 25.71
N GLU A 324 23.05 -36.88 24.65
CA GLU A 324 24.35 -36.20 24.68
C GLU A 324 24.31 -34.88 25.44
N GLN A 325 25.43 -34.59 26.12
CA GLN A 325 25.62 -33.32 26.83
C GLN A 325 26.18 -32.26 25.87
N MET A 326 25.43 -31.19 25.66
CA MET A 326 25.81 -30.08 24.79
C MET A 326 26.20 -28.86 25.62
N PRO A 327 27.35 -28.21 25.36
CA PRO A 327 27.69 -26.97 26.04
C PRO A 327 26.72 -25.84 25.71
N VAL A 328 26.37 -25.01 26.71
CA VAL A 328 25.49 -23.86 26.56
C VAL A 328 26.33 -22.58 26.52
N TRP A 329 26.17 -21.82 25.46
CA TRP A 329 26.87 -20.56 25.20
C TRP A 329 25.94 -19.37 25.24
N ALA A 330 26.41 -18.20 25.64
CA ALA A 330 25.75 -16.93 25.39
C ALA A 330 26.38 -16.28 24.17
N SER A 331 25.55 -15.78 23.23
CA SER A 331 26.06 -15.11 22.04
C SER A 331 25.10 -14.01 21.58
N ASP A 332 25.63 -13.07 20.80
CA ASP A 332 24.92 -11.92 20.25
C ASP A 332 24.17 -12.24 18.94
N TYR A 333 24.44 -13.37 18.25
CA TYR A 333 23.72 -13.73 17.04
C TYR A 333 22.33 -14.37 17.29
N VAL A 334 21.96 -14.58 18.55
CA VAL A 334 20.62 -14.96 18.99
C VAL A 334 19.96 -13.77 19.67
N LEU A 335 18.73 -13.45 19.28
CA LEU A 335 17.98 -12.35 19.88
C LEU A 335 17.11 -12.83 21.04
N ALA A 336 17.07 -12.06 22.13
CA ALA A 336 16.34 -12.41 23.35
C ALA A 336 14.81 -12.47 23.14
N ASP A 337 14.30 -11.74 22.16
CA ASP A 337 12.89 -11.61 21.83
C ASP A 337 12.45 -12.50 20.65
N TYR A 338 13.34 -13.36 20.13
CA TYR A 338 13.00 -14.35 19.11
C TYR A 338 12.82 -15.75 19.71
N GLY A 339 11.61 -16.31 19.57
CA GLY A 339 11.27 -17.61 20.16
C GLY A 339 11.37 -17.61 21.68
N THR A 340 12.20 -18.51 22.23
CA THR A 340 12.45 -18.61 23.68
C THR A 340 13.75 -17.88 24.11
N GLY A 341 14.39 -17.17 23.21
CA GLY A 341 15.71 -16.56 23.44
C GLY A 341 16.85 -17.59 23.48
N ALA A 342 16.58 -18.84 23.10
CA ALA A 342 17.57 -19.93 23.02
C ALA A 342 17.37 -20.72 21.72
N ILE A 343 18.46 -21.20 21.15
CA ILE A 343 18.47 -22.08 19.97
C ILE A 343 19.29 -23.35 20.24
N MET A 344 18.91 -24.45 19.63
CA MET A 344 19.79 -25.57 19.38
C MET A 344 20.65 -25.27 18.16
N ALA A 345 21.93 -25.43 18.23
CA ALA A 345 22.83 -25.16 17.13
C ALA A 345 23.17 -26.44 16.36
N VAL A 346 22.97 -26.40 15.05
CA VAL A 346 23.21 -27.52 14.13
C VAL A 346 24.20 -27.10 13.05
N PRO A 347 25.50 -27.08 13.36
CA PRO A 347 26.50 -26.46 12.51
C PRO A 347 26.68 -27.10 11.13
N ALA A 348 26.29 -28.34 10.93
CA ALA A 348 26.32 -28.94 9.59
C ALA A 348 25.22 -28.39 8.67
N HIS A 349 24.13 -27.83 9.20
CA HIS A 349 22.92 -27.46 8.46
C HIS A 349 22.47 -26.00 8.66
N ASP A 350 23.21 -25.18 9.41
CA ASP A 350 23.05 -23.74 9.52
C ASP A 350 24.44 -23.06 9.45
N GLN A 351 24.63 -22.13 8.51
CA GLN A 351 25.92 -21.48 8.30
C GLN A 351 26.37 -20.64 9.51
N ARG A 352 25.42 -19.98 10.20
CA ARG A 352 25.75 -19.16 11.38
C ARG A 352 26.27 -20.03 12.52
N ASP A 353 25.67 -21.22 12.70
CA ASP A 353 26.08 -22.21 13.68
C ASP A 353 27.44 -22.81 13.31
N LEU A 354 27.70 -23.04 12.01
CA LEU A 354 28.97 -23.53 11.50
C LEU A 354 30.10 -22.55 11.74
N ASP A 355 29.85 -21.26 11.43
CA ASP A 355 30.84 -20.21 11.67
C ASP A 355 31.15 -20.06 13.16
N PHE A 356 30.16 -20.18 14.02
CA PHE A 356 30.33 -20.19 15.47
C PHE A 356 31.13 -21.45 15.93
N ALA A 357 30.69 -22.62 15.47
CA ALA A 357 31.39 -23.88 15.82
C ALA A 357 32.86 -23.86 15.43
N ARG A 358 33.21 -23.32 14.27
CA ARG A 358 34.58 -23.17 13.82
C ARG A 358 35.37 -22.17 14.65
N THR A 359 34.72 -21.07 15.07
CA THR A 359 35.36 -20.04 15.90
C THR A 359 35.75 -20.60 17.28
N PHE A 360 34.92 -21.48 17.83
CA PHE A 360 35.11 -22.02 19.19
C PHE A 360 35.53 -23.50 19.26
N ASP A 361 35.94 -24.07 18.11
CA ASP A 361 36.37 -25.46 17.97
C ASP A 361 35.32 -26.48 18.49
N LEU A 362 34.06 -26.26 18.16
CA LEU A 362 32.93 -27.11 18.55
C LEU A 362 32.65 -28.18 17.48
N PRO A 363 32.12 -29.36 17.87
CA PRO A 363 31.86 -30.45 16.92
C PRO A 363 30.88 -30.08 15.83
N VAL A 364 31.15 -30.50 14.59
CA VAL A 364 30.24 -30.40 13.42
C VAL A 364 29.81 -31.80 13.03
N ARG A 365 28.51 -32.10 13.06
CA ARG A 365 27.95 -33.42 12.78
C ARG A 365 26.93 -33.33 11.64
N ARG A 366 27.23 -33.94 10.50
CA ARG A 366 26.29 -34.07 9.39
C ARG A 366 25.24 -35.14 9.73
N VAL A 367 23.98 -34.79 9.61
CA VAL A 367 22.81 -35.65 9.83
C VAL A 367 21.87 -35.73 8.63
N VAL A 368 22.08 -34.90 7.60
CA VAL A 368 21.43 -34.98 6.31
C VAL A 368 22.51 -35.01 5.23
N ASP A 369 22.53 -36.08 4.45
CA ASP A 369 23.41 -36.22 3.30
C ASP A 369 22.73 -35.69 2.04
N THR A 370 23.13 -34.49 1.61
CA THR A 370 22.64 -33.79 0.39
C THR A 370 23.43 -34.18 -0.85
N GLY A 371 24.51 -34.99 -0.70
CA GLY A 371 25.49 -35.24 -1.75
C GLY A 371 26.58 -34.19 -1.88
N ASP A 372 26.51 -33.11 -1.11
CA ASP A 372 27.54 -32.06 -1.05
C ASP A 372 28.71 -32.48 -0.15
N PRO A 373 29.88 -31.81 -0.26
CA PRO A 373 31.02 -32.07 0.62
C PRO A 373 30.65 -31.87 2.10
N ASP A 374 31.31 -32.63 2.99
CA ASP A 374 31.06 -32.55 4.44
C ASP A 374 31.27 -31.12 4.95
N PRO A 375 30.27 -30.50 5.64
CA PRO A 375 30.42 -29.18 6.22
C PRO A 375 31.60 -29.01 7.18
N ALA A 376 31.98 -30.05 7.90
CA ALA A 376 33.15 -30.02 8.77
C ALA A 376 34.46 -29.74 7.99
N GLU A 377 34.54 -30.26 6.76
CA GLU A 377 35.72 -30.11 5.89
C GLU A 377 35.60 -28.87 4.97
N SER A 378 34.44 -28.71 4.32
CA SER A 378 34.21 -27.67 3.31
C SER A 378 34.08 -26.26 3.90
N GLY A 379 33.57 -26.15 5.13
CA GLY A 379 33.24 -24.86 5.76
C GLY A 379 31.94 -24.21 5.22
N THR A 380 31.15 -24.96 4.49
CA THR A 380 29.83 -24.52 3.97
C THR A 380 28.76 -25.47 4.50
N ALA A 381 27.78 -24.92 5.21
CA ALA A 381 26.64 -25.69 5.71
C ALA A 381 25.76 -26.17 4.57
N THR A 382 25.17 -27.36 4.70
CA THR A 382 24.26 -27.94 3.71
C THR A 382 22.81 -27.75 4.18
N THR A 383 22.02 -26.97 3.44
CA THR A 383 20.61 -26.63 3.78
C THR A 383 19.57 -27.38 2.93
N GLY A 384 20.03 -28.13 1.92
CA GLY A 384 19.21 -28.84 0.94
C GLY A 384 18.48 -30.06 1.52
N ASP A 385 17.64 -30.65 0.69
CA ASP A 385 17.02 -31.94 0.94
C ASP A 385 18.07 -33.07 0.75
N GLY A 386 17.92 -34.13 1.51
CA GLY A 386 18.85 -35.25 1.47
C GLY A 386 18.36 -36.44 2.30
N VAL A 387 19.20 -37.48 2.37
CA VAL A 387 18.90 -38.68 3.14
C VAL A 387 19.45 -38.52 4.56
N TYR A 388 18.66 -38.83 5.58
CA TYR A 388 19.09 -38.78 6.98
C TYR A 388 20.13 -39.89 7.25
N VAL A 389 21.20 -39.47 7.93
CA VAL A 389 22.33 -40.35 8.31
C VAL A 389 22.72 -40.08 9.76
N GLY A 390 23.03 -41.13 10.53
CA GLY A 390 23.40 -40.94 11.94
C GLY A 390 22.31 -40.31 12.81
N SER A 391 21.07 -40.43 12.37
CA SER A 391 19.90 -39.78 12.96
C SER A 391 18.91 -40.76 13.59
N GLY A 392 19.40 -41.94 13.96
CA GLY A 392 18.65 -42.97 14.69
C GLY A 392 17.38 -43.38 13.96
N TYR A 393 16.20 -43.05 14.50
CA TYR A 393 14.92 -43.42 13.91
C TYR A 393 14.62 -42.73 12.57
N LEU A 394 15.39 -41.71 12.16
CA LEU A 394 15.28 -41.02 10.87
C LEU A 394 16.21 -41.62 9.80
N ASP A 395 17.17 -42.48 10.15
CA ASP A 395 18.09 -43.00 9.17
C ASP A 395 17.36 -43.64 8.00
N GLY A 396 17.66 -43.15 6.78
CA GLY A 396 17.04 -43.60 5.54
C GLY A 396 15.68 -42.99 5.21
N VAL A 397 15.15 -42.10 6.03
CA VAL A 397 13.95 -41.28 5.66
C VAL A 397 14.31 -40.41 4.46
N PRO A 398 13.49 -40.41 3.38
CA PRO A 398 13.91 -39.84 2.11
C PRO A 398 13.70 -38.32 1.97
N ASP A 399 12.85 -37.75 2.81
CA ASP A 399 12.45 -36.34 2.65
C ASP A 399 12.30 -35.61 3.97
N LYS A 400 12.49 -34.30 3.89
CA LYS A 400 12.47 -33.34 5.02
C LYS A 400 11.11 -33.31 5.73
N ALA A 401 10.00 -33.27 4.96
CA ALA A 401 8.68 -33.15 5.54
C ALA A 401 8.32 -34.38 6.41
N THR A 402 8.66 -35.56 5.94
CA THR A 402 8.52 -36.80 6.71
C THR A 402 9.43 -36.81 7.93
N GLY A 403 10.69 -36.36 7.80
CA GLY A 403 11.62 -36.27 8.92
C GLY A 403 11.12 -35.35 10.03
N ILE A 404 10.64 -34.16 9.68
CA ILE A 404 10.05 -33.19 10.63
C ILE A 404 8.84 -33.80 11.35
N ARG A 405 7.89 -34.36 10.59
CA ARG A 405 6.68 -34.95 11.18
C ARG A 405 7.01 -36.12 12.13
N THR A 406 7.85 -37.06 11.68
CA THR A 406 8.26 -38.21 12.51
C THR A 406 8.96 -37.75 13.80
N THR A 407 9.79 -36.71 13.71
CA THR A 407 10.47 -36.18 14.90
C THR A 407 9.47 -35.53 15.86
N ILE A 408 8.52 -34.74 15.35
CA ILE A 408 7.47 -34.14 16.20
C ILE A 408 6.65 -35.21 16.92
N GLU A 409 6.16 -36.22 16.18
CA GLU A 409 5.41 -37.34 16.77
C GLU A 409 6.23 -38.08 17.86
N ARG A 410 7.52 -38.22 17.66
CA ARG A 410 8.41 -38.84 18.65
C ARG A 410 8.63 -37.98 19.87
N LEU A 411 8.87 -36.67 19.70
CA LEU A 411 9.03 -35.73 20.81
C LEU A 411 7.78 -35.67 21.69
N GLU A 412 6.59 -35.69 21.06
CA GLU A 412 5.30 -35.72 21.77
C GLU A 412 5.09 -37.02 22.53
N ALA A 413 5.39 -38.17 21.88
CA ALA A 413 5.28 -39.47 22.52
C ALA A 413 6.22 -39.64 23.74
N ASP A 414 7.43 -39.10 23.66
CA ASP A 414 8.42 -39.14 24.74
C ASP A 414 8.21 -38.02 25.80
N GLY A 415 7.27 -37.09 25.56
CA GLY A 415 6.96 -35.97 26.49
C GLY A 415 8.09 -34.94 26.62
N VAL A 416 8.94 -34.82 25.60
CA VAL A 416 10.13 -33.92 25.56
C VAL A 416 10.02 -32.82 24.52
N GLY A 417 8.80 -32.59 23.97
CA GLY A 417 8.54 -31.54 23.02
C GLY A 417 7.15 -31.65 22.43
N ARG A 418 6.79 -30.71 21.55
CA ARG A 418 5.51 -30.68 20.86
C ARG A 418 5.62 -29.91 19.54
N GLY A 419 4.83 -30.31 18.56
CA GLY A 419 4.62 -29.53 17.36
C GLY A 419 4.02 -28.16 17.69
N THR A 420 4.44 -27.14 16.95
CA THR A 420 3.94 -25.78 17.15
C THR A 420 4.05 -24.96 15.87
N VAL A 421 3.15 -23.97 15.77
CA VAL A 421 3.19 -22.92 14.75
C VAL A 421 3.63 -21.64 15.42
N ASN A 422 4.62 -20.99 14.84
CA ASN A 422 5.09 -19.69 15.27
C ASN A 422 4.90 -18.65 14.17
N PHE A 423 4.69 -17.42 14.59
CA PHE A 423 4.62 -16.26 13.71
C PHE A 423 5.76 -15.30 14.04
N ARG A 424 6.33 -14.67 12.99
CA ARG A 424 7.30 -13.59 13.18
C ARG A 424 6.62 -12.28 13.57
N LEU A 425 5.35 -12.10 13.16
CA LEU A 425 4.50 -10.99 13.57
C LEU A 425 4.52 -10.86 15.10
N ARG A 426 4.64 -9.64 15.58
CA ARG A 426 4.60 -9.29 17.01
C ARG A 426 3.43 -8.37 17.29
N ASP A 427 3.04 -8.31 18.57
CA ASP A 427 1.97 -7.42 18.99
C ASP A 427 2.33 -5.96 18.71
N TRP A 428 1.33 -5.20 18.29
CA TRP A 428 1.47 -3.82 17.89
C TRP A 428 1.65 -2.89 19.09
N LEU A 429 2.79 -2.23 19.18
CA LEU A 429 3.15 -1.29 20.23
C LEU A 429 2.51 0.07 20.01
N LEU A 430 1.63 0.49 20.92
CA LEU A 430 0.80 1.68 20.78
C LEU A 430 1.39 2.94 21.39
N SER A 431 2.01 2.83 22.57
CA SER A 431 2.41 3.99 23.39
C SER A 431 3.43 4.87 22.69
N ARG A 432 3.18 6.19 22.69
CA ARG A 432 4.11 7.23 22.20
C ARG A 432 4.28 8.31 23.26
N GLN A 433 5.52 8.69 23.53
CA GLN A 433 5.87 9.74 24.51
C GLN A 433 5.83 11.11 23.83
N ARG A 434 4.67 11.43 23.24
CA ARG A 434 4.46 12.65 22.46
C ARG A 434 3.19 13.37 22.93
N PHE A 435 3.13 14.68 22.64
CA PHE A 435 1.96 15.49 22.98
C PHE A 435 0.84 15.35 21.93
N TRP A 436 1.19 15.47 20.64
CA TRP A 436 0.21 15.55 19.56
C TRP A 436 -0.23 14.17 19.08
N GLY A 437 -1.16 13.57 19.78
CA GLY A 437 -1.73 12.25 19.54
C GLY A 437 -2.96 11.98 20.39
N CYS A 438 -3.68 10.91 20.09
CA CYS A 438 -4.86 10.50 20.86
C CYS A 438 -4.44 10.04 22.26
N PRO A 439 -4.90 10.68 23.36
CA PRO A 439 -4.59 10.26 24.72
C PRO A 439 -5.13 8.85 25.02
N ILE A 440 -4.36 8.04 25.75
CA ILE A 440 -4.80 6.72 26.20
C ILE A 440 -5.78 6.89 27.35
N PRO A 441 -7.04 6.38 27.26
CA PRO A 441 -8.11 6.65 28.22
C PRO A 441 -8.04 5.76 29.45
N ILE A 442 -6.88 5.74 30.13
CA ILE A 442 -6.59 4.94 31.32
C ILE A 442 -6.11 5.85 32.46
N VAL A 443 -6.51 5.49 33.68
CA VAL A 443 -6.07 6.10 34.91
C VAL A 443 -5.32 5.05 35.76
N HIS A 444 -4.12 5.38 36.20
CA HIS A 444 -3.29 4.55 37.05
C HIS A 444 -3.58 4.87 38.51
N CYS A 445 -4.31 3.99 39.20
CA CYS A 445 -4.67 4.11 40.58
C CYS A 445 -3.74 3.24 41.46
N PRO A 446 -3.15 3.77 42.54
CA PRO A 446 -2.32 2.97 43.46
C PRO A 446 -3.09 1.81 44.13
N VAL A 447 -4.42 1.89 44.21
CA VAL A 447 -5.29 0.90 44.88
C VAL A 447 -5.92 -0.05 43.85
N ASP A 448 -6.49 0.51 42.77
CA ASP A 448 -7.29 -0.25 41.79
C ASP A 448 -6.48 -0.64 40.55
N GLY A 449 -5.22 -0.20 40.44
CA GLY A 449 -4.37 -0.48 39.28
C GLY A 449 -4.76 0.34 38.04
N GLU A 450 -4.87 -0.30 36.89
CA GLU A 450 -5.21 0.32 35.59
C GLU A 450 -6.73 0.40 35.44
N VAL A 451 -7.29 1.59 35.58
CA VAL A 451 -8.73 1.86 35.55
C VAL A 451 -9.10 2.57 34.24
N ALA A 452 -10.06 2.04 33.50
CA ALA A 452 -10.61 2.70 32.31
C ALA A 452 -11.33 4.00 32.68
N VAL A 453 -11.16 5.04 31.87
CA VAL A 453 -12.00 6.24 31.93
C VAL A 453 -13.43 5.82 31.53
N PRO A 454 -14.47 6.20 32.30
CA PRO A 454 -15.85 5.88 31.93
C PRO A 454 -16.23 6.41 30.55
N TYR A 455 -17.05 5.66 29.82
CA TYR A 455 -17.42 6.02 28.43
C TYR A 455 -18.11 7.39 28.31
N ASP A 456 -18.89 7.78 29.30
CA ASP A 456 -19.57 9.07 29.39
C ASP A 456 -18.62 10.26 29.70
N GLN A 457 -17.38 9.98 30.04
CA GLN A 457 -16.32 10.96 30.25
C GLN A 457 -15.34 11.07 29.07
N LEU A 458 -15.58 10.35 28.00
CA LEU A 458 -14.82 10.50 26.77
C LEU A 458 -15.33 11.71 25.95
N PRO A 459 -14.44 12.43 25.24
CA PRO A 459 -13.00 12.16 25.12
C PRO A 459 -12.19 12.68 26.30
N VAL A 460 -11.08 12.00 26.59
CA VAL A 460 -9.98 12.60 27.36
C VAL A 460 -9.26 13.55 26.42
N VAL A 461 -9.48 14.85 26.60
CA VAL A 461 -8.91 15.89 25.73
C VAL A 461 -7.47 16.24 26.12
N LEU A 462 -6.66 16.69 25.12
CA LEU A 462 -5.32 17.17 25.37
C LEU A 462 -5.35 18.50 26.17
N PRO A 463 -4.40 18.74 27.09
CA PRO A 463 -4.29 20.00 27.80
C PRO A 463 -3.69 21.10 26.91
N GLU A 464 -3.93 22.35 27.30
CA GLU A 464 -3.28 23.50 26.66
C GLU A 464 -1.82 23.59 27.14
N LEU A 465 -0.88 23.11 26.31
CA LEU A 465 0.56 23.26 26.53
C LEU A 465 1.17 24.19 25.47
N SER A 466 2.24 24.89 25.82
CA SER A 466 2.88 25.85 24.91
C SER A 466 4.40 25.89 25.03
N GLY A 467 5.07 26.32 23.99
CA GLY A 467 6.49 26.64 23.98
C GLY A 467 7.40 25.47 24.38
N ALA A 468 8.17 25.68 25.46
CA ALA A 468 9.15 24.69 25.94
C ALA A 468 8.52 23.40 26.52
N ASP A 469 7.27 23.45 26.91
CA ASP A 469 6.56 22.32 27.52
C ASP A 469 6.10 21.30 26.50
N LEU A 470 6.02 21.69 25.22
CA LEU A 470 5.73 20.80 24.10
C LEU A 470 6.95 19.97 23.65
N LYS A 471 8.17 20.39 24.01
CA LYS A 471 9.38 19.74 23.54
C LYS A 471 9.63 18.43 24.31
N PRO A 472 9.86 17.31 23.61
CA PRO A 472 10.19 16.04 24.25
C PRO A 472 11.47 16.19 25.10
N LYS A 473 11.45 15.61 26.31
CA LYS A 473 12.58 15.62 27.26
C LYS A 473 12.94 14.20 27.73
N GLY A 474 12.67 13.19 26.89
CA GLY A 474 12.87 11.78 27.21
C GLY A 474 11.71 11.15 28.00
N VAL A 475 10.71 11.96 28.36
CA VAL A 475 9.41 11.58 28.93
C VAL A 475 8.31 12.33 28.19
N SER A 476 7.09 11.81 28.24
CA SER A 476 5.95 12.47 27.61
C SER A 476 5.75 13.90 28.15
N PRO A 477 5.53 14.90 27.29
CA PRO A 477 5.16 16.26 27.72
C PRO A 477 3.91 16.27 28.62
N LEU A 478 2.97 15.35 28.40
CA LEU A 478 1.74 15.22 29.20
C LEU A 478 2.01 14.84 30.66
N ALA A 479 3.10 14.11 30.94
CA ALA A 479 3.49 13.75 32.31
C ALA A 479 3.86 14.96 33.16
N ALA A 480 4.26 16.07 32.56
CA ALA A 480 4.59 17.32 33.25
C ALA A 480 3.38 18.24 33.49
N ALA A 481 2.25 17.97 32.84
CA ALA A 481 1.00 18.75 33.00
C ALA A 481 0.21 18.29 34.23
N SER A 482 0.63 18.74 35.43
CA SER A 482 0.06 18.29 36.71
C SER A 482 -1.46 18.43 36.79
N ASP A 483 -2.00 19.58 36.32
CA ASP A 483 -3.44 19.86 36.34
C ASP A 483 -4.26 18.92 35.44
N TRP A 484 -3.61 18.26 34.50
CA TRP A 484 -4.23 17.30 33.59
C TRP A 484 -3.96 15.85 34.03
N VAL A 485 -2.75 15.53 34.49
CA VAL A 485 -2.34 14.17 34.81
C VAL A 485 -2.86 13.71 36.17
N ASP A 486 -2.95 14.60 37.16
CA ASP A 486 -3.42 14.27 38.51
C ASP A 486 -4.95 14.32 38.58
N VAL A 487 -5.57 13.17 38.81
CA VAL A 487 -7.04 13.00 38.79
C VAL A 487 -7.53 12.12 39.94
N ALA A 488 -8.83 12.13 40.19
CA ALA A 488 -9.44 11.14 41.04
C ALA A 488 -9.66 9.83 40.30
N CYS A 489 -9.40 8.70 40.93
CA CYS A 489 -9.71 7.37 40.39
C CYS A 489 -11.22 7.22 40.17
N PRO A 490 -11.66 6.82 38.96
CA PRO A 490 -13.08 6.62 38.66
C PRO A 490 -13.75 5.54 39.55
N THR A 491 -12.97 4.60 40.10
CA THR A 491 -13.47 3.49 40.91
C THR A 491 -13.51 3.83 42.39
N CYS A 492 -12.39 4.24 43.00
CA CYS A 492 -12.32 4.45 44.44
C CYS A 492 -12.36 5.94 44.88
N GLY A 493 -12.29 6.88 43.93
CA GLY A 493 -12.25 8.32 44.20
C GLY A 493 -10.94 8.83 44.78
N GLY A 494 -9.96 7.97 45.04
CA GLY A 494 -8.65 8.31 45.57
C GLY A 494 -7.73 9.01 44.53
N PRO A 495 -6.59 9.59 44.97
CA PRO A 495 -5.63 10.21 44.08
C PRO A 495 -5.06 9.19 43.06
N ALA A 496 -5.06 9.55 41.81
CA ALA A 496 -4.60 8.71 40.72
C ALA A 496 -3.99 9.59 39.59
N LYS A 497 -3.40 8.97 38.57
CA LYS A 497 -2.81 9.66 37.45
C LYS A 497 -3.35 9.14 36.12
N ARG A 498 -3.65 10.07 35.19
CA ARG A 498 -3.91 9.67 33.79
C ARG A 498 -2.67 9.01 33.20
N ASP A 499 -2.88 8.08 32.26
CA ASP A 499 -1.80 7.66 31.37
C ASP A 499 -1.30 8.89 30.61
N SER A 500 0.01 9.06 30.55
CA SER A 500 0.64 10.22 29.93
C SER A 500 1.16 9.98 28.52
N ASP A 501 1.02 8.74 28.03
CA ASP A 501 1.35 8.42 26.65
C ASP A 501 0.15 8.69 25.73
N THR A 502 0.43 8.98 24.46
CA THR A 502 -0.56 9.01 23.39
C THR A 502 -0.47 7.75 22.55
N MET A 503 -1.51 7.43 21.81
CA MET A 503 -1.50 6.31 20.88
C MET A 503 -0.69 6.62 19.63
N ASP A 504 -0.14 5.57 19.01
CA ASP A 504 0.39 5.63 17.65
C ASP A 504 -0.67 6.20 16.71
N THR A 505 -0.29 7.12 15.82
CA THR A 505 -1.22 7.72 14.84
C THR A 505 -1.89 6.68 13.95
N PHE A 506 -1.25 5.53 13.71
CA PHE A 506 -1.87 4.44 12.96
C PHE A 506 -3.11 3.83 13.63
N VAL A 507 -3.32 4.05 14.93
CA VAL A 507 -4.57 3.65 15.59
C VAL A 507 -5.74 4.46 15.04
N ASP A 508 -5.54 5.78 14.87
CA ASP A 508 -6.56 6.67 14.30
C ASP A 508 -6.84 6.32 12.83
N SER A 509 -5.80 6.02 12.06
CA SER A 509 -5.94 5.68 10.64
C SER A 509 -6.38 4.23 10.36
N SER A 510 -6.52 3.38 11.39
CA SER A 510 -6.94 1.99 11.21
C SER A 510 -8.46 1.79 11.11
N TRP A 511 -9.27 2.84 11.26
CA TRP A 511 -10.72 2.75 11.24
C TRP A 511 -11.44 3.93 10.56
N TYR A 512 -10.73 4.95 10.07
CA TYR A 512 -11.28 6.17 9.48
C TYR A 512 -12.22 5.89 8.29
N PHE A 513 -11.94 4.85 7.52
CA PHE A 513 -12.78 4.42 6.41
C PHE A 513 -14.18 3.95 6.86
N LEU A 514 -14.32 3.48 8.10
CA LEU A 514 -15.61 3.18 8.72
C LEU A 514 -16.30 4.48 9.14
N ARG A 515 -15.56 5.42 9.72
CA ARG A 515 -16.08 6.72 10.14
C ARG A 515 -16.63 7.53 9.00
N TYR A 516 -16.03 7.46 7.81
CA TYR A 516 -16.54 8.13 6.62
C TYR A 516 -17.95 7.72 6.23
N CYS A 517 -18.41 6.53 6.59
CA CYS A 517 -19.77 6.08 6.31
C CYS A 517 -20.82 6.90 7.09
N SER A 518 -20.45 7.44 8.27
CA SER A 518 -21.30 8.31 9.11
C SER A 518 -20.46 9.27 9.95
N PRO A 519 -19.78 10.24 9.34
CA PRO A 519 -18.73 11.02 10.02
C PRO A 519 -19.24 11.92 11.15
N HIS A 520 -20.53 12.25 11.14
CA HIS A 520 -21.17 13.14 12.11
C HIS A 520 -22.04 12.43 13.16
N ASP A 521 -22.00 11.08 13.21
CA ASP A 521 -22.67 10.34 14.27
C ASP A 521 -22.00 10.62 15.62
N ASP A 522 -22.73 11.19 16.57
CA ASP A 522 -22.24 11.49 17.91
C ASP A 522 -22.63 10.43 18.96
N THR A 523 -23.37 9.39 18.55
CA THR A 523 -23.88 8.31 19.41
C THR A 523 -23.05 7.03 19.33
N ALA A 524 -22.34 6.82 18.22
CA ALA A 524 -21.52 5.65 17.94
C ALA A 524 -20.25 6.01 17.13
N PRO A 525 -19.21 5.15 17.11
CA PRO A 525 -18.05 5.36 16.27
C PRO A 525 -18.40 5.45 14.78
N PHE A 526 -19.43 4.73 14.39
CA PHE A 526 -20.06 4.75 13.06
C PHE A 526 -21.44 4.11 13.15
N ASP A 527 -22.33 4.49 12.24
CA ASP A 527 -23.60 3.82 12.04
C ASP A 527 -23.36 2.44 11.40
N VAL A 528 -23.84 1.39 12.06
CA VAL A 528 -23.57 0.00 11.65
C VAL A 528 -24.27 -0.34 10.32
N GLU A 529 -25.49 0.16 10.09
CA GLU A 529 -26.25 -0.11 8.88
C GLU A 529 -25.61 0.59 7.67
N ALA A 530 -25.32 1.89 7.80
CA ALA A 530 -24.63 2.65 6.75
C ALA A 530 -23.24 2.08 6.46
N THR A 531 -22.50 1.68 7.51
CA THR A 531 -21.18 1.11 7.35
C THR A 531 -21.23 -0.25 6.64
N ASN A 532 -22.13 -1.16 7.00
CA ASN A 532 -22.30 -2.44 6.32
C ASN A 532 -22.83 -2.28 4.87
N HIS A 533 -23.54 -1.19 4.57
CA HIS A 533 -23.92 -0.87 3.19
C HIS A 533 -22.68 -0.49 2.34
N TRP A 534 -21.80 0.38 2.86
CA TRP A 534 -20.65 0.87 2.09
C TRP A 534 -19.47 -0.11 2.08
N MET A 535 -19.24 -0.86 3.17
CA MET A 535 -18.09 -1.75 3.30
C MET A 535 -18.27 -3.11 2.58
N PRO A 536 -17.16 -3.71 2.11
CA PRO A 536 -15.80 -3.18 2.08
C PRO A 536 -15.68 -2.03 1.07
N ALA A 537 -14.66 -1.17 1.22
CA ALA A 537 -14.35 -0.21 0.17
C ALA A 537 -13.98 -0.96 -1.12
N ASP A 538 -14.59 -0.57 -2.25
CA ASP A 538 -14.47 -1.29 -3.52
C ASP A 538 -13.06 -1.15 -4.11
N LEU A 539 -12.45 0.04 -3.96
CA LEU A 539 -11.08 0.31 -4.37
C LEU A 539 -10.39 1.19 -3.33
N TYR A 540 -9.17 0.82 -2.97
CA TYR A 540 -8.29 1.61 -2.13
C TYR A 540 -6.99 1.97 -2.86
N VAL A 541 -6.73 3.27 -3.04
CA VAL A 541 -5.55 3.79 -3.74
C VAL A 541 -4.57 4.37 -2.74
N GLY A 542 -3.31 3.93 -2.77
CA GLY A 542 -2.30 4.45 -1.85
C GLY A 542 -0.94 3.79 -2.00
N GLY A 543 0.05 4.32 -1.26
CA GLY A 543 1.45 3.91 -1.35
C GLY A 543 1.73 2.50 -0.83
N VAL A 544 2.68 1.82 -1.47
CA VAL A 544 3.11 0.46 -1.10
C VAL A 544 3.83 0.39 0.24
N GLU A 545 4.40 1.48 0.71
CA GLU A 545 5.08 1.59 2.00
C GLU A 545 4.19 1.22 3.18
N HIS A 546 2.87 1.36 3.02
CA HIS A 546 1.89 0.98 4.04
C HIS A 546 1.54 -0.51 4.08
N ALA A 547 2.17 -1.35 3.26
CA ALA A 547 1.84 -2.78 3.16
C ALA A 547 1.83 -3.50 4.51
N VAL A 548 2.86 -3.31 5.34
CA VAL A 548 3.02 -3.94 6.66
C VAL A 548 2.72 -3.00 7.83
N LEU A 549 2.29 -1.77 7.55
CA LEU A 549 1.87 -0.74 8.50
C LEU A 549 0.34 -0.61 8.48
N HIS A 550 -0.16 0.52 7.98
CA HIS A 550 -1.56 0.88 7.93
C HIS A 550 -2.47 -0.21 7.35
N LEU A 551 -2.09 -0.85 6.23
CA LEU A 551 -2.93 -1.88 5.60
C LEU A 551 -3.10 -3.12 6.50
N LEU A 552 -2.04 -3.54 7.17
CA LEU A 552 -2.10 -4.68 8.08
C LEU A 552 -2.93 -4.36 9.33
N TYR A 553 -2.75 -3.15 9.87
CA TYR A 553 -3.50 -2.68 11.04
C TYR A 553 -4.99 -2.49 10.75
N SER A 554 -5.35 -1.94 9.57
CA SER A 554 -6.74 -1.81 9.13
C SER A 554 -7.44 -3.17 9.00
N ARG A 555 -6.74 -4.17 8.51
CA ARG A 555 -7.23 -5.56 8.43
C ARG A 555 -7.49 -6.13 9.83
N PHE A 556 -6.56 -5.94 10.75
CA PHE A 556 -6.71 -6.35 12.15
C PHE A 556 -7.93 -5.67 12.81
N PHE A 557 -8.06 -4.34 12.68
CA PHE A 557 -9.21 -3.60 13.22
C PHE A 557 -10.52 -4.10 12.66
N THR A 558 -10.62 -4.31 11.35
CA THR A 558 -11.83 -4.81 10.69
C THR A 558 -12.23 -6.17 11.24
N LYS A 559 -11.28 -7.11 11.41
CA LYS A 559 -11.54 -8.44 11.97
C LYS A 559 -11.98 -8.37 13.44
N ALA A 560 -11.30 -7.57 14.25
CA ALA A 560 -11.64 -7.39 15.65
C ALA A 560 -13.06 -6.78 15.82
N LEU A 561 -13.41 -5.79 15.00
CA LEU A 561 -14.73 -5.16 15.01
C LEU A 561 -15.83 -6.10 14.50
N ARG A 562 -15.54 -6.93 13.51
CA ARG A 562 -16.43 -8.01 13.07
C ARG A 562 -16.72 -8.98 14.21
N ASP A 563 -15.70 -9.43 14.91
CA ASP A 563 -15.84 -10.38 16.03
C ASP A 563 -16.58 -9.77 17.23
N MET A 564 -16.59 -8.44 17.36
CA MET A 564 -17.42 -7.69 18.30
C MET A 564 -18.87 -7.51 17.80
N GLY A 565 -19.20 -7.96 16.58
CA GLY A 565 -20.53 -7.81 15.98
C GLY A 565 -20.86 -6.40 15.47
N LEU A 566 -19.84 -5.57 15.22
CA LEU A 566 -19.99 -4.20 14.71
C LEU A 566 -19.89 -4.14 13.18
N LEU A 567 -19.31 -5.16 12.55
CA LEU A 567 -19.13 -5.28 11.09
C LEU A 567 -19.53 -6.67 10.62
N GLU A 568 -19.97 -6.76 9.36
CA GLU A 568 -20.23 -8.05 8.69
C GLU A 568 -19.03 -8.51 7.84
N VAL A 569 -18.14 -7.59 7.47
CA VAL A 569 -16.99 -7.86 6.62
C VAL A 569 -15.75 -8.21 7.44
N GLY A 570 -14.90 -9.09 6.90
CA GLY A 570 -13.61 -9.47 7.52
C GLY A 570 -12.40 -8.76 6.93
N GLU A 571 -12.56 -8.07 5.79
CA GLU A 571 -11.50 -7.31 5.12
C GLU A 571 -12.00 -5.90 4.78
N PRO A 572 -11.16 -4.86 4.97
CA PRO A 572 -11.60 -3.48 4.78
C PRO A 572 -11.70 -3.05 3.31
N PHE A 573 -10.88 -3.64 2.42
CA PHE A 573 -10.71 -3.20 1.04
C PHE A 573 -10.83 -4.39 0.08
N ALA A 574 -11.77 -4.32 -0.87
CA ALA A 574 -12.00 -5.37 -1.87
C ALA A 574 -10.87 -5.43 -2.91
N ALA A 575 -10.42 -4.27 -3.37
CA ALA A 575 -9.30 -4.15 -4.30
C ALA A 575 -8.34 -3.03 -3.87
N GLN A 576 -7.10 -3.12 -4.32
CA GLN A 576 -6.07 -2.11 -4.03
C GLN A 576 -5.30 -1.75 -5.29
N LEU A 577 -5.02 -0.46 -5.47
CA LEU A 577 -4.11 0.07 -6.48
C LEU A 577 -2.97 0.82 -5.77
N ASN A 578 -1.73 0.38 -6.02
CA ASN A 578 -0.57 1.14 -5.57
C ASN A 578 0.00 1.95 -6.74
N GLN A 579 0.04 3.26 -6.58
CA GLN A 579 0.74 4.13 -7.53
C GLN A 579 2.26 4.03 -7.35
N GLY A 580 2.97 4.45 -8.41
CA GLY A 580 4.40 4.69 -8.38
C GLY A 580 4.78 5.92 -7.56
N VAL A 581 5.95 6.47 -7.81
CA VAL A 581 6.45 7.69 -7.15
C VAL A 581 6.84 8.71 -8.21
N VAL A 582 6.44 9.97 -8.02
CA VAL A 582 6.96 11.04 -8.88
C VAL A 582 8.41 11.34 -8.48
N ILE A 583 9.32 11.06 -9.40
CA ILE A 583 10.75 11.31 -9.27
C ILE A 583 11.16 12.48 -10.17
N ASN A 584 12.39 12.96 -10.06
CA ASN A 584 12.93 13.98 -10.97
C ASN A 584 14.40 13.67 -11.26
N GLN A 585 14.73 13.61 -12.56
CA GLN A 585 16.07 13.28 -13.06
C GLN A 585 16.58 11.92 -12.50
N GLY A 586 15.73 10.89 -12.55
CA GLY A 586 16.04 9.53 -12.11
C GLY A 586 16.19 9.36 -10.59
N ARG A 587 15.79 10.34 -9.78
CA ARG A 587 15.94 10.31 -8.31
C ARG A 587 14.68 10.74 -7.60
N LYS A 588 14.43 10.11 -6.43
CA LYS A 588 13.36 10.54 -5.54
C LYS A 588 13.52 12.01 -5.17
N MET A 589 12.43 12.78 -5.25
CA MET A 589 12.44 14.18 -4.88
C MET A 589 12.68 14.34 -3.37
N SER A 590 13.60 15.22 -3.00
CA SER A 590 13.81 15.59 -1.60
C SER A 590 14.27 17.04 -1.44
N LYS A 591 13.93 17.64 -0.29
CA LYS A 591 14.38 19.01 0.04
C LYS A 591 15.90 19.11 0.12
N SER A 592 16.58 18.05 0.60
CA SER A 592 18.04 18.02 0.73
C SER A 592 18.76 17.98 -0.61
N LEU A 593 18.16 17.37 -1.64
CA LEU A 593 18.72 17.28 -2.99
C LEU A 593 18.37 18.52 -3.84
N GLY A 594 17.41 19.33 -3.43
CA GLY A 594 16.94 20.51 -4.17
C GLY A 594 16.33 20.18 -5.54
N ASN A 595 15.94 18.88 -5.76
CA ASN A 595 15.37 18.40 -7.02
C ASN A 595 13.83 18.35 -7.01
N GLY A 596 13.18 18.94 -6.01
CA GLY A 596 11.74 18.98 -5.89
C GLY A 596 11.09 19.83 -6.97
N VAL A 597 9.97 19.33 -7.51
CA VAL A 597 9.09 20.07 -8.40
C VAL A 597 7.97 20.68 -7.58
N ASN A 598 7.79 21.99 -7.67
CA ASN A 598 6.72 22.71 -6.96
C ASN A 598 5.40 22.54 -7.72
N LEU A 599 4.43 21.88 -7.10
CA LEU A 599 3.11 21.65 -7.71
C LEU A 599 2.40 22.97 -8.04
N GLY A 600 2.38 23.92 -7.11
CA GLY A 600 1.71 25.22 -7.31
C GLY A 600 2.23 25.97 -8.53
N ALA A 601 3.56 25.97 -8.75
CA ALA A 601 4.17 26.59 -9.94
C ALA A 601 3.76 25.88 -11.23
N GLN A 602 3.63 24.54 -11.23
CA GLN A 602 3.15 23.79 -12.38
C GLN A 602 1.67 24.10 -12.70
N LEU A 603 0.84 24.22 -11.68
CA LEU A 603 -0.56 24.59 -11.82
C LEU A 603 -0.71 26.04 -12.34
N GLU A 604 0.13 26.95 -11.90
CA GLU A 604 0.12 28.34 -12.36
C GLU A 604 0.57 28.48 -13.82
N GLU A 605 1.57 27.67 -14.23
CA GLU A 605 2.13 27.75 -15.58
C GLU A 605 1.24 27.06 -16.64
N PHE A 606 0.68 25.87 -16.30
CA PHE A 606 0.01 25.01 -17.28
C PHE A 606 -1.49 24.83 -17.04
N GLY A 607 -2.02 25.22 -15.88
CA GLY A 607 -3.38 24.93 -15.42
C GLY A 607 -3.52 23.52 -14.83
N VAL A 608 -4.58 23.32 -14.06
CA VAL A 608 -4.86 22.08 -13.32
C VAL A 608 -5.01 20.90 -14.27
N ASP A 609 -5.82 21.02 -15.30
CA ASP A 609 -6.14 19.93 -16.21
C ASP A 609 -4.91 19.40 -16.98
N ALA A 610 -4.00 20.30 -17.36
CA ALA A 610 -2.78 19.88 -18.03
C ALA A 610 -1.84 19.08 -17.14
N VAL A 611 -1.76 19.42 -15.85
CA VAL A 611 -0.97 18.68 -14.86
C VAL A 611 -1.62 17.33 -14.55
N ARG A 612 -2.94 17.29 -14.29
CA ARG A 612 -3.71 16.06 -14.07
C ARG A 612 -3.54 15.09 -15.26
N LEU A 613 -3.78 15.58 -16.46
CA LEU A 613 -3.65 14.78 -17.68
C LEU A 613 -2.22 14.23 -17.85
N THR A 614 -1.21 15.04 -17.52
CA THR A 614 0.20 14.61 -17.62
C THR A 614 0.49 13.45 -16.66
N LEU A 615 0.03 13.53 -15.41
CA LEU A 615 0.21 12.47 -14.41
C LEU A 615 -0.48 11.18 -14.83
N VAL A 616 -1.73 11.27 -15.32
CA VAL A 616 -2.51 10.09 -15.74
C VAL A 616 -1.98 9.46 -17.03
N PHE A 617 -1.41 10.28 -17.93
CA PHE A 617 -0.91 9.82 -19.25
C PHE A 617 0.53 9.32 -19.21
N ALA A 618 1.30 9.62 -18.17
CA ALA A 618 2.74 9.34 -18.10
C ALA A 618 3.09 7.85 -18.25
N GLY A 619 2.27 6.95 -17.71
CA GLY A 619 2.50 5.50 -17.74
C GLY A 619 1.39 4.71 -17.06
N PRO A 620 1.58 3.40 -16.87
CA PRO A 620 0.76 2.60 -15.95
C PRO A 620 0.82 3.19 -14.53
N PRO A 621 -0.28 3.14 -13.75
CA PRO A 621 -0.33 3.73 -12.40
C PRO A 621 0.76 3.24 -11.44
N GLU A 622 1.20 1.99 -11.57
CA GLU A 622 2.21 1.36 -10.72
C GLU A 622 3.64 1.74 -11.02
N ASP A 623 3.90 2.41 -12.16
CA ASP A 623 5.23 2.82 -12.60
C ASP A 623 5.60 4.19 -12.02
N ASP A 624 6.87 4.39 -11.72
CA ASP A 624 7.39 5.70 -11.31
C ASP A 624 7.32 6.71 -12.47
N ILE A 625 6.97 7.95 -12.18
CA ILE A 625 6.93 9.04 -13.15
C ILE A 625 8.17 9.92 -12.98
N ASP A 626 9.08 9.94 -13.97
CA ASP A 626 10.12 10.96 -13.99
C ASP A 626 9.58 12.25 -14.59
N TRP A 627 9.46 13.30 -13.75
CA TRP A 627 8.91 14.59 -14.18
C TRP A 627 9.74 15.27 -15.26
N ALA A 628 11.02 14.95 -15.37
CA ALA A 628 11.89 15.46 -16.41
C ALA A 628 11.54 14.90 -17.80
N ASP A 629 10.88 13.75 -17.89
CA ASP A 629 10.56 13.04 -19.13
C ASP A 629 9.14 13.34 -19.64
N VAL A 630 8.28 14.00 -18.84
CA VAL A 630 6.89 14.32 -19.19
C VAL A 630 6.71 15.78 -19.60
N SER A 631 5.61 16.09 -20.27
CA SER A 631 5.39 17.42 -20.85
C SER A 631 4.01 17.98 -20.57
N PRO A 632 3.81 18.72 -19.47
CA PRO A 632 2.56 19.44 -19.21
C PRO A 632 2.16 20.39 -20.34
N ALA A 633 3.14 21.05 -20.97
CA ALA A 633 2.90 21.86 -22.16
C ALA A 633 2.34 21.04 -23.35
N GLY A 634 2.72 19.75 -23.46
CA GLY A 634 2.15 18.82 -24.45
C GLY A 634 0.69 18.52 -24.16
N SER A 635 0.38 18.24 -22.91
CA SER A 635 -0.98 18.02 -22.42
C SER A 635 -1.87 19.26 -22.64
N LEU A 636 -1.37 20.46 -22.31
CA LEU A 636 -2.09 21.71 -22.54
C LEU A 636 -2.44 21.90 -24.03
N ARG A 637 -1.48 21.68 -24.93
CA ARG A 637 -1.73 21.77 -26.40
C ARG A 637 -2.78 20.77 -26.86
N PHE A 638 -2.80 19.58 -26.27
CA PHE A 638 -3.83 18.60 -26.59
C PHE A 638 -5.21 19.07 -26.10
N LEU A 639 -5.33 19.54 -24.86
CA LEU A 639 -6.60 20.06 -24.31
C LEU A 639 -7.13 21.23 -25.13
N GLN A 640 -6.27 22.13 -25.57
CA GLN A 640 -6.64 23.23 -26.49
C GLN A 640 -7.23 22.72 -27.81
N ARG A 641 -6.69 21.63 -28.36
CA ARG A 641 -7.23 21.01 -29.59
C ARG A 641 -8.58 20.34 -29.34
N ALA A 642 -8.73 19.62 -28.22
CA ALA A 642 -10.01 19.01 -27.84
C ALA A 642 -11.10 20.07 -27.64
N TRP A 643 -10.80 21.12 -26.89
CA TRP A 643 -11.70 22.22 -26.63
C TRP A 643 -12.19 22.92 -27.91
N ARG A 644 -11.32 23.08 -28.92
CA ARG A 644 -11.71 23.68 -30.21
C ARG A 644 -12.80 22.88 -30.94
N LEU A 645 -12.83 21.55 -30.79
CA LEU A 645 -13.87 20.72 -31.41
C LEU A 645 -15.26 21.19 -31.01
N SER A 646 -15.47 21.49 -29.72
CA SER A 646 -16.80 21.90 -29.23
C SER A 646 -17.29 23.21 -29.86
N GLY A 647 -16.35 24.10 -30.27
CA GLY A 647 -16.68 25.36 -30.97
C GLY A 647 -16.98 25.20 -32.46
N ASP A 648 -16.51 24.10 -33.05
CA ASP A 648 -16.75 23.79 -34.46
C ASP A 648 -18.02 22.98 -34.72
N VAL A 649 -18.63 22.44 -33.67
CA VAL A 649 -19.93 21.71 -33.74
C VAL A 649 -21.07 22.70 -33.92
N THR A 650 -21.80 22.60 -35.04
CA THR A 650 -22.92 23.48 -35.36
C THR A 650 -24.29 22.76 -35.43
N SER A 651 -24.30 21.42 -35.32
CA SER A 651 -25.55 20.63 -35.18
C SER A 651 -26.22 20.94 -33.82
N ALA A 652 -27.52 20.78 -33.71
CA ALA A 652 -28.26 21.02 -32.49
C ALA A 652 -28.03 19.88 -31.44
N PRO A 653 -28.10 20.15 -30.13
CA PRO A 653 -28.19 19.10 -29.13
C PRO A 653 -29.34 18.13 -29.42
N GLY A 654 -29.06 16.80 -29.26
CA GLY A 654 -30.05 15.76 -29.56
C GLY A 654 -30.24 15.44 -31.06
N ALA A 655 -29.37 15.97 -31.97
CA ALA A 655 -29.38 15.54 -33.38
C ALA A 655 -29.16 14.02 -33.48
N ALA A 656 -29.87 13.35 -34.38
CA ALA A 656 -29.83 11.90 -34.51
C ALA A 656 -28.44 11.44 -35.06
N ALA A 657 -27.58 10.97 -34.22
CA ALA A 657 -26.22 10.53 -34.58
C ALA A 657 -26.24 9.47 -35.69
N ALA A 658 -27.27 8.63 -35.75
CA ALA A 658 -27.42 7.60 -36.78
C ALA A 658 -27.51 8.16 -38.22
N GLU A 659 -27.82 9.44 -38.40
CA GLU A 659 -27.87 10.13 -39.71
C GLU A 659 -26.48 10.71 -40.09
N GLY A 660 -25.50 10.67 -39.24
CA GLY A 660 -24.16 11.21 -39.41
C GLY A 660 -23.16 10.26 -40.13
N ASP A 661 -21.94 10.74 -40.29
CA ASP A 661 -20.85 10.00 -40.93
C ASP A 661 -20.57 8.67 -40.26
N LEU A 662 -20.80 7.58 -40.97
CA LEU A 662 -20.68 6.22 -40.45
C LEU A 662 -19.22 5.86 -40.03
N ALA A 663 -18.23 6.38 -40.76
CA ALA A 663 -16.83 6.07 -40.45
C ALA A 663 -16.38 6.71 -39.14
N LEU A 664 -16.79 7.96 -38.90
CA LEU A 664 -16.53 8.62 -37.61
C LEU A 664 -17.27 7.93 -36.46
N ARG A 665 -18.56 7.57 -36.66
CA ARG A 665 -19.33 6.84 -35.65
C ARG A 665 -18.69 5.51 -35.26
N ARG A 666 -18.16 4.74 -36.22
CA ARG A 666 -17.44 3.51 -35.92
C ARG A 666 -16.21 3.76 -35.05
N ILE A 667 -15.43 4.82 -35.31
CA ILE A 667 -14.28 5.20 -34.48
C ILE A 667 -14.78 5.61 -33.09
N THR A 668 -15.84 6.39 -32.99
CA THR A 668 -16.42 6.86 -31.73
C THR A 668 -16.84 5.70 -30.84
N HIS A 669 -17.63 4.76 -31.37
CA HIS A 669 -18.13 3.62 -30.60
C HIS A 669 -17.04 2.58 -30.28
N ARG A 670 -16.04 2.40 -31.13
CA ARG A 670 -14.87 1.59 -30.80
C ARG A 670 -14.09 2.22 -29.66
N THR A 671 -13.86 3.54 -29.68
CA THR A 671 -13.20 4.25 -28.58
C THR A 671 -13.98 4.12 -27.29
N LEU A 672 -15.30 4.25 -27.33
CA LEU A 672 -16.18 4.09 -26.18
C LEU A 672 -16.12 2.68 -25.59
N HIS A 673 -16.15 1.66 -26.44
CA HIS A 673 -16.06 0.26 -26.05
C HIS A 673 -14.73 -0.05 -25.36
N GLU A 674 -13.62 0.33 -25.99
CA GLU A 674 -12.27 0.10 -25.45
C GLU A 674 -12.00 0.90 -24.17
N ALA A 675 -12.56 2.12 -24.04
CA ALA A 675 -12.29 3.00 -22.91
C ALA A 675 -12.81 2.44 -21.59
N ALA A 676 -13.96 1.76 -21.58
CA ALA A 676 -14.51 1.14 -20.37
C ALA A 676 -13.53 0.07 -19.83
N ASP A 677 -13.10 -0.88 -20.67
CA ASP A 677 -12.16 -1.94 -20.30
C ASP A 677 -10.81 -1.36 -19.84
N LEU A 678 -10.34 -0.28 -20.48
CA LEU A 678 -9.09 0.36 -20.15
C LEU A 678 -9.12 1.06 -18.79
N VAL A 679 -10.24 1.69 -18.42
CA VAL A 679 -10.41 2.30 -17.10
C VAL A 679 -10.53 1.21 -16.02
N GLU A 680 -11.36 0.19 -16.25
CA GLU A 680 -11.57 -0.90 -15.28
C GLU A 680 -10.31 -1.76 -15.06
N SER A 681 -9.40 -1.82 -16.05
CA SER A 681 -8.09 -2.48 -15.93
C SER A 681 -6.94 -1.55 -15.54
N PHE A 682 -7.24 -0.32 -15.09
CA PHE A 682 -6.28 0.72 -14.68
C PHE A 682 -5.27 1.14 -15.78
N ARG A 683 -5.62 0.96 -17.05
CA ARG A 683 -4.80 1.37 -18.19
C ARG A 683 -5.16 2.79 -18.66
N PHE A 684 -5.14 3.75 -17.74
CA PHE A 684 -5.59 5.11 -17.97
C PHE A 684 -4.81 5.84 -19.07
N ASN A 685 -3.50 5.63 -19.14
CA ASN A 685 -2.64 6.20 -20.16
C ASN A 685 -3.05 5.75 -21.58
N VAL A 686 -3.47 4.50 -21.73
CA VAL A 686 -3.97 3.97 -23.02
C VAL A 686 -5.35 4.54 -23.33
N MET A 687 -6.23 4.66 -22.33
CA MET A 687 -7.53 5.33 -22.49
C MET A 687 -7.35 6.76 -23.00
N VAL A 688 -6.43 7.55 -22.41
CA VAL A 688 -6.12 8.91 -22.87
C VAL A 688 -5.61 8.89 -24.31
N ALA A 689 -4.77 7.92 -24.71
CA ALA A 689 -4.32 7.78 -26.09
C ALA A 689 -5.50 7.54 -27.04
N ARG A 690 -6.50 6.72 -26.67
CA ARG A 690 -7.73 6.53 -27.47
C ARG A 690 -8.55 7.81 -27.63
N VAL A 691 -8.66 8.61 -26.57
CA VAL A 691 -9.30 9.93 -26.64
C VAL A 691 -8.54 10.84 -27.60
N MET A 692 -7.21 10.84 -27.57
CA MET A 692 -6.39 11.62 -28.50
C MET A 692 -6.61 11.20 -29.97
N GLU A 693 -6.76 9.89 -30.23
CA GLU A 693 -7.07 9.36 -31.58
C GLU A 693 -8.46 9.82 -32.02
N LEU A 694 -9.46 9.79 -31.16
CA LEU A 694 -10.81 10.26 -31.46
C LEU A 694 -10.83 11.77 -31.75
N VAL A 695 -10.13 12.60 -30.96
CA VAL A 695 -9.98 14.05 -31.23
C VAL A 695 -9.38 14.30 -32.62
N ASN A 696 -8.34 13.55 -32.98
CA ASN A 696 -7.71 13.69 -34.31
C ASN A 696 -8.65 13.22 -35.44
N ALA A 697 -9.40 12.12 -35.25
CA ALA A 697 -10.37 11.62 -36.22
C ALA A 697 -11.53 12.62 -36.43
N THR A 698 -12.05 13.18 -35.34
CA THR A 698 -13.12 14.18 -35.38
C THR A 698 -12.65 15.46 -36.10
N ARG A 699 -11.43 15.95 -35.78
CA ARG A 699 -10.83 17.09 -36.48
C ARG A 699 -10.72 16.85 -38.00
N LYS A 700 -10.20 15.66 -38.35
CA LYS A 700 -10.09 15.27 -39.76
C LYS A 700 -11.44 15.23 -40.48
N ALA A 701 -12.50 14.73 -39.84
CA ALA A 701 -13.86 14.69 -40.36
C ALA A 701 -14.40 16.12 -40.63
N ILE A 702 -14.23 17.04 -39.69
CA ILE A 702 -14.61 18.45 -39.83
C ILE A 702 -13.87 19.07 -41.04
N ASP A 703 -12.57 18.85 -41.16
CA ASP A 703 -11.70 19.49 -42.19
C ASP A 703 -11.86 18.83 -43.57
N SER A 704 -12.34 17.58 -43.68
CA SER A 704 -12.46 16.83 -44.93
C SER A 704 -13.82 16.93 -45.63
N GLY A 705 -14.73 17.75 -45.15
CA GLY A 705 -16.01 18.02 -45.78
C GLY A 705 -17.22 17.34 -45.16
N VAL A 706 -17.04 16.50 -44.13
CA VAL A 706 -18.16 16.06 -43.23
C VAL A 706 -18.74 17.30 -42.54
N GLY A 707 -17.87 18.11 -41.97
CA GLY A 707 -18.22 19.42 -41.42
C GLY A 707 -18.83 19.40 -40.03
N GLY A 708 -18.82 20.53 -39.32
CA GLY A 708 -19.31 20.66 -37.94
C GLY A 708 -20.83 20.52 -37.76
N ALA A 709 -21.61 20.51 -38.88
CA ALA A 709 -23.07 20.31 -38.86
C ALA A 709 -23.45 18.83 -38.81
N ASP A 710 -22.52 17.91 -39.08
CA ASP A 710 -22.79 16.49 -39.06
C ASP A 710 -23.05 15.97 -37.63
N PRO A 711 -24.14 15.22 -37.40
CA PRO A 711 -24.47 14.66 -36.09
C PRO A 711 -23.42 13.74 -35.49
N ALA A 712 -22.64 13.01 -36.31
CA ALA A 712 -21.56 12.16 -35.83
C ALA A 712 -20.42 12.98 -35.25
N VAL A 713 -20.16 14.19 -35.76
CA VAL A 713 -19.16 15.11 -35.20
C VAL A 713 -19.58 15.57 -33.79
N ARG A 714 -20.90 15.82 -33.59
CA ARG A 714 -21.42 16.14 -32.25
C ARG A 714 -21.27 14.96 -31.30
N GLU A 715 -21.71 13.76 -31.73
CA GLU A 715 -21.59 12.52 -30.94
C GLU A 715 -20.13 12.31 -30.48
N ALA A 716 -19.18 12.46 -31.40
CA ALA A 716 -17.77 12.32 -31.07
C ALA A 716 -17.27 13.41 -30.10
N ALA A 717 -17.68 14.68 -30.27
CA ALA A 717 -17.28 15.78 -29.40
C ALA A 717 -17.87 15.66 -27.99
N GLU A 718 -19.13 15.21 -27.87
CA GLU A 718 -19.79 14.92 -26.59
C GLU A 718 -19.09 13.77 -25.86
N LEU A 719 -18.74 12.68 -26.58
CA LEU A 719 -17.99 11.56 -26.00
C LEU A 719 -16.60 11.99 -25.53
N VAL A 720 -15.90 12.84 -26.32
CA VAL A 720 -14.61 13.40 -25.89
C VAL A 720 -14.75 14.19 -24.60
N ALA A 721 -15.81 15.02 -24.44
CA ALA A 721 -16.05 15.78 -23.23
C ALA A 721 -16.32 14.85 -22.02
N ILE A 722 -17.16 13.81 -22.19
CA ILE A 722 -17.44 12.82 -21.14
C ILE A 722 -16.15 12.09 -20.71
N MET A 723 -15.35 11.60 -21.65
CA MET A 723 -14.09 10.90 -21.32
C MET A 723 -13.04 11.83 -20.70
N LEU A 724 -12.93 13.07 -21.20
CA LEU A 724 -12.01 14.05 -20.61
C LEU A 724 -12.44 14.46 -19.20
N SER A 725 -13.73 14.38 -18.84
CA SER A 725 -14.18 14.70 -17.49
C SER A 725 -13.54 13.85 -16.41
N LEU A 726 -13.01 12.68 -16.77
CA LEU A 726 -12.30 11.79 -15.85
C LEU A 726 -10.90 12.35 -15.48
N VAL A 727 -10.24 13.03 -16.41
CA VAL A 727 -8.82 13.43 -16.29
C VAL A 727 -8.61 14.95 -16.34
N ALA A 728 -9.46 15.68 -17.02
CA ALA A 728 -9.35 17.12 -17.27
C ALA A 728 -10.74 17.81 -17.11
N PRO A 729 -11.27 17.87 -15.87
CA PRO A 729 -12.65 18.25 -15.60
C PRO A 729 -13.02 19.68 -16.03
N TYR A 730 -12.13 20.65 -15.88
CA TYR A 730 -12.42 22.04 -16.29
C TYR A 730 -12.60 22.17 -17.80
N THR A 731 -11.69 21.54 -18.56
CA THR A 731 -11.76 21.53 -20.03
C THR A 731 -13.03 20.81 -20.49
N ALA A 732 -13.37 19.72 -19.82
CA ALA A 732 -14.57 18.93 -20.14
C ALA A 732 -15.85 19.72 -19.91
N GLU A 733 -15.96 20.46 -18.81
CA GLU A 733 -17.12 21.34 -18.54
C GLU A 733 -17.21 22.47 -19.56
N GLU A 734 -16.09 23.12 -19.94
CA GLU A 734 -16.10 24.13 -21.00
C GLU A 734 -16.56 23.56 -22.33
N MET A 735 -16.16 22.36 -22.68
CA MET A 735 -16.64 21.66 -23.87
C MET A 735 -18.13 21.37 -23.78
N TRP A 736 -18.59 20.87 -22.62
CA TRP A 736 -20.00 20.49 -22.40
C TRP A 736 -20.95 21.69 -22.48
N ASP A 737 -20.57 22.81 -21.84
CA ASP A 737 -21.29 24.08 -21.92
C ASP A 737 -21.37 24.62 -23.36
N ARG A 738 -20.27 24.61 -24.11
CA ARG A 738 -20.23 25.05 -25.54
C ARG A 738 -21.02 24.15 -26.46
N LEU A 739 -21.17 22.88 -26.15
CA LEU A 739 -22.05 21.94 -26.86
C LEU A 739 -23.54 22.17 -26.55
N GLY A 740 -23.88 23.09 -25.62
CA GLY A 740 -25.24 23.52 -25.28
C GLY A 740 -25.92 22.68 -24.23
N HIS A 741 -25.15 21.96 -23.42
CA HIS A 741 -25.67 21.17 -22.29
C HIS A 741 -25.66 21.95 -20.98
N GLN A 742 -26.54 21.54 -20.06
CA GLN A 742 -26.51 22.06 -18.69
C GLN A 742 -25.31 21.44 -17.92
N PRO A 743 -24.70 22.15 -16.96
CA PRO A 743 -23.67 21.56 -16.10
C PRO A 743 -24.31 20.52 -15.14
N THR A 744 -23.61 19.50 -14.72
CA THR A 744 -22.19 19.21 -14.94
C THR A 744 -22.02 17.98 -15.84
N VAL A 745 -20.96 17.98 -16.65
CA VAL A 745 -20.59 16.79 -17.44
C VAL A 745 -20.30 15.57 -16.56
N ALA A 746 -19.92 15.77 -15.30
CA ALA A 746 -19.68 14.70 -14.33
C ALA A 746 -20.93 13.80 -14.08
N LEU A 747 -22.15 14.29 -14.39
CA LEU A 747 -23.41 13.57 -14.25
C LEU A 747 -24.06 13.24 -15.60
N ALA A 748 -23.35 13.40 -16.71
CA ALA A 748 -23.88 13.15 -18.06
C ALA A 748 -24.29 11.68 -18.29
N GLY A 749 -23.67 10.75 -17.59
CA GLY A 749 -23.80 9.32 -17.80
C GLY A 749 -22.82 8.79 -18.85
N TRP A 750 -22.37 7.56 -18.69
CA TRP A 750 -21.54 6.87 -19.67
C TRP A 750 -22.38 6.39 -20.82
N PRO A 751 -22.10 6.79 -22.09
CA PRO A 751 -22.92 6.41 -23.21
C PRO A 751 -22.94 4.90 -23.47
N GLU A 752 -24.01 4.43 -24.14
CA GLU A 752 -24.11 3.03 -24.54
C GLU A 752 -23.38 2.79 -25.87
N VAL A 753 -22.75 1.65 -26.00
CA VAL A 753 -22.07 1.23 -27.23
C VAL A 753 -23.10 0.69 -28.20
N ASP A 754 -23.10 1.20 -29.45
CA ASP A 754 -23.83 0.57 -30.55
C ASP A 754 -22.96 -0.57 -31.12
N GLU A 755 -23.25 -1.79 -30.72
CA GLU A 755 -22.52 -3.00 -31.09
C GLU A 755 -22.46 -3.23 -32.62
N SER A 756 -23.46 -2.74 -33.36
CA SER A 756 -23.48 -2.86 -34.81
C SER A 756 -22.35 -2.09 -35.49
N LEU A 757 -21.84 -1.04 -34.81
CA LEU A 757 -20.73 -0.22 -35.28
C LEU A 757 -19.34 -0.80 -34.99
N LEU A 758 -19.26 -1.81 -34.13
CA LEU A 758 -18.01 -2.52 -33.82
C LEU A 758 -17.65 -3.57 -34.86
N VAL A 759 -18.59 -3.95 -35.73
CA VAL A 759 -18.36 -4.93 -36.77
C VAL A 759 -17.44 -4.35 -37.81
N GLU A 760 -16.27 -4.95 -37.98
CA GLU A 760 -15.35 -4.59 -39.05
C GLU A 760 -15.88 -5.19 -40.39
N GLU A 761 -16.24 -4.33 -41.33
CA GLU A 761 -16.62 -4.78 -42.69
C GLU A 761 -15.38 -5.19 -43.53
N SER A 762 -14.20 -4.62 -43.22
CA SER A 762 -12.95 -4.99 -43.84
C SER A 762 -11.78 -4.88 -42.86
N VAL A 763 -10.75 -5.65 -43.14
CA VAL A 763 -9.47 -5.63 -42.45
C VAL A 763 -8.37 -5.40 -43.46
N THR A 764 -7.41 -4.52 -43.14
CA THR A 764 -6.23 -4.31 -43.96
C THR A 764 -5.27 -5.48 -43.88
N ALA A 765 -5.17 -6.29 -44.90
CA ALA A 765 -4.15 -7.31 -45.05
C ALA A 765 -2.84 -6.71 -45.58
N VAL A 766 -1.75 -6.95 -44.84
CA VAL A 766 -0.41 -6.54 -45.31
C VAL A 766 0.18 -7.61 -46.22
N VAL A 767 0.51 -7.23 -47.44
CA VAL A 767 1.15 -8.11 -48.41
C VAL A 767 2.63 -7.81 -48.51
N GLN A 768 3.43 -8.85 -48.30
CA GLN A 768 4.89 -8.78 -48.34
C GLN A 768 5.47 -9.66 -49.47
N VAL A 769 6.58 -9.23 -50.04
CA VAL A 769 7.45 -10.06 -50.88
C VAL A 769 8.84 -10.03 -50.28
N GLN A 770 9.37 -11.19 -49.92
CA GLN A 770 10.67 -11.32 -49.22
C GLN A 770 10.72 -10.49 -47.90
N GLY A 771 9.61 -10.45 -47.12
CA GLY A 771 9.51 -9.71 -45.89
C GLY A 771 9.35 -8.20 -46.05
N LYS A 772 9.34 -7.64 -47.27
CA LYS A 772 9.13 -6.20 -47.54
C LYS A 772 7.70 -5.96 -47.96
N VAL A 773 7.01 -5.04 -47.31
CA VAL A 773 5.63 -4.64 -47.63
C VAL A 773 5.57 -4.10 -49.07
N ARG A 774 4.61 -4.63 -49.87
CA ARG A 774 4.39 -4.27 -51.27
C ARG A 774 2.98 -3.77 -51.55
N ALA A 775 2.01 -4.29 -50.81
CA ALA A 775 0.62 -3.85 -50.93
C ALA A 775 -0.09 -3.90 -49.58
N ARG A 776 -1.23 -3.23 -49.49
CA ARG A 776 -2.20 -3.34 -48.41
C ARG A 776 -3.57 -3.53 -49.06
N LEU A 777 -4.26 -4.61 -48.72
CA LEU A 777 -5.54 -4.97 -49.31
C LEU A 777 -6.62 -4.87 -48.22
N GLU A 778 -7.71 -4.21 -48.57
CA GLU A 778 -8.93 -4.23 -47.73
C GLU A 778 -9.70 -5.49 -48.05
N VAL A 779 -9.84 -6.40 -47.05
CA VAL A 779 -10.44 -7.72 -47.22
C VAL A 779 -11.46 -7.97 -46.12
N ALA A 780 -12.41 -8.88 -46.37
CA ALA A 780 -13.38 -9.28 -45.34
C ALA A 780 -12.68 -9.88 -44.12
N PRO A 781 -13.14 -9.61 -42.87
CA PRO A 781 -12.54 -10.13 -41.63
C PRO A 781 -12.49 -11.65 -41.57
N ASP A 782 -13.42 -12.31 -42.25
CA ASP A 782 -13.60 -13.77 -42.33
C ASP A 782 -13.02 -14.37 -43.61
N ILE A 783 -12.23 -13.62 -44.37
CA ILE A 783 -11.58 -14.09 -45.60
C ILE A 783 -10.75 -15.34 -45.29
N SER A 784 -10.85 -16.37 -46.13
CA SER A 784 -10.04 -17.57 -45.99
C SER A 784 -8.56 -17.32 -46.37
N ASP A 785 -7.65 -18.16 -45.84
CA ASP A 785 -6.23 -18.12 -46.25
C ASP A 785 -6.06 -18.21 -47.78
N ALA A 786 -6.85 -19.06 -48.45
CA ALA A 786 -6.80 -19.27 -49.87
C ALA A 786 -7.29 -18.04 -50.67
N ASP A 787 -8.38 -17.43 -50.25
CA ASP A 787 -8.93 -16.21 -50.91
C ASP A 787 -8.03 -15.02 -50.69
N LEU A 788 -7.43 -14.89 -49.50
CA LEU A 788 -6.48 -13.85 -49.19
C LEU A 788 -5.18 -13.99 -50.00
N GLU A 789 -4.68 -15.22 -50.16
CA GLU A 789 -3.53 -15.50 -51.05
C GLU A 789 -3.86 -15.13 -52.51
N ALA A 790 -5.04 -15.50 -53.00
CA ALA A 790 -5.49 -15.19 -54.38
C ALA A 790 -5.59 -13.66 -54.59
N ALA A 791 -6.21 -12.95 -53.65
CA ALA A 791 -6.35 -11.50 -53.68
C ALA A 791 -4.97 -10.80 -53.67
N ALA A 792 -4.06 -11.27 -52.83
CA ALA A 792 -2.71 -10.76 -52.72
C ALA A 792 -1.88 -11.00 -53.99
N MET A 793 -2.04 -12.17 -54.61
CA MET A 793 -1.39 -12.51 -55.89
C MET A 793 -1.92 -11.69 -57.05
N ALA A 794 -3.18 -11.27 -57.01
CA ALA A 794 -3.81 -10.47 -58.08
C ALA A 794 -3.38 -8.99 -58.00
N ASP A 795 -2.79 -8.52 -56.94
CA ASP A 795 -2.36 -7.13 -56.78
C ASP A 795 -1.18 -6.79 -57.71
N GLU A 796 -1.30 -5.70 -58.48
CA GLU A 796 -0.29 -5.32 -59.46
C GLU A 796 1.10 -4.97 -58.84
N ALA A 797 1.15 -4.41 -57.65
CA ALA A 797 2.42 -4.07 -57.00
C ALA A 797 3.12 -5.33 -56.51
N VAL A 798 2.35 -6.32 -56.07
CA VAL A 798 2.85 -7.64 -55.69
C VAL A 798 3.38 -8.38 -56.90
N GLN A 799 2.62 -8.42 -58.03
CA GLN A 799 3.03 -9.06 -59.26
C GLN A 799 4.32 -8.43 -59.80
N ARG A 800 4.40 -7.09 -59.85
CA ARG A 800 5.63 -6.38 -60.26
C ARG A 800 6.82 -6.69 -59.35
N SER A 801 6.60 -6.89 -58.06
CA SER A 801 7.66 -7.24 -57.11
C SER A 801 8.13 -8.69 -57.23
N ILE A 802 7.27 -9.61 -57.66
CA ILE A 802 7.60 -11.01 -57.91
C ILE A 802 8.34 -11.10 -59.28
N GLY A 803 7.85 -10.38 -60.30
CA GLY A 803 8.43 -10.39 -61.65
C GLY A 803 8.59 -11.80 -62.23
N ASP A 804 9.77 -12.09 -62.80
CA ASP A 804 10.12 -13.39 -63.38
C ASP A 804 10.56 -14.45 -62.33
N LEU A 805 10.55 -14.09 -61.00
CA LEU A 805 10.95 -15.03 -59.94
C LEU A 805 9.87 -16.05 -59.66
N THR A 806 10.29 -17.28 -59.29
CA THR A 806 9.35 -18.33 -58.89
C THR A 806 8.96 -18.20 -57.43
N VAL A 807 7.64 -18.25 -57.14
CA VAL A 807 7.14 -18.32 -55.74
C VAL A 807 7.47 -19.69 -55.19
N ARG A 808 8.34 -19.74 -54.19
CA ARG A 808 8.77 -20.98 -53.51
C ARG A 808 7.91 -21.35 -52.33
N LYS A 809 7.37 -20.34 -51.60
CA LYS A 809 6.53 -20.53 -50.43
C LYS A 809 5.66 -19.30 -50.26
N VAL A 810 4.40 -19.51 -49.86
CA VAL A 810 3.52 -18.46 -49.39
C VAL A 810 3.22 -18.72 -47.93
N ILE A 811 3.30 -17.67 -47.12
CA ILE A 811 2.93 -17.65 -45.70
C ILE A 811 1.71 -16.77 -45.58
N VAL A 812 0.57 -17.38 -45.32
CA VAL A 812 -0.70 -16.66 -45.10
C VAL A 812 -1.10 -16.74 -43.65
N ARG A 813 -1.61 -15.65 -43.14
CA ARG A 813 -2.30 -15.52 -41.84
C ARG A 813 -3.50 -14.60 -42.04
N ALA A 814 -4.59 -15.17 -42.56
CA ALA A 814 -5.81 -14.42 -42.77
C ALA A 814 -6.34 -13.87 -41.41
N PRO A 815 -6.96 -12.69 -41.39
CA PRO A 815 -7.08 -11.72 -42.52
C PRO A 815 -5.91 -10.72 -42.64
N LYS A 816 -4.79 -10.88 -41.86
CA LYS A 816 -3.83 -9.81 -41.57
C LYS A 816 -2.55 -9.79 -42.43
N LEU A 817 -2.11 -10.95 -42.94
CA LEU A 817 -0.77 -11.02 -43.55
C LEU A 817 -0.69 -12.08 -44.68
N VAL A 818 -0.06 -11.69 -45.76
CA VAL A 818 0.49 -12.61 -46.77
C VAL A 818 1.95 -12.28 -47.03
N ASN A 819 2.83 -13.26 -47.06
CA ASN A 819 4.23 -13.06 -47.43
C ASN A 819 4.66 -14.10 -48.47
N PHE A 820 5.03 -13.61 -49.66
CA PHE A 820 5.55 -14.41 -50.76
C PHE A 820 7.09 -14.51 -50.63
N VAL A 821 7.58 -15.74 -50.51
CA VAL A 821 8.99 -16.07 -50.56
C VAL A 821 9.32 -16.49 -52.00
N VAL A 822 10.08 -15.67 -52.69
CA VAL A 822 10.45 -15.89 -54.12
C VAL A 822 11.94 -16.21 -54.25
N GLY A 823 12.31 -16.90 -55.34
CA GLY A 823 13.68 -17.23 -55.62
C GLY A 823 13.91 -17.97 -56.91
#